data_f6d73829281fd564598a088e33b69013
#
_entry.id   f6d73829281fd564598a088e33b69013
#
_cell.length_a   1.000
_cell.length_b   1.000
_cell.length_c   1.000
_cell.angle_alpha   90.00
_cell.angle_beta   90.00
_cell.angle_gamma   90.00
#
_symmetry.space_group_name_H-M   'P 1'
#
loop_
_entity.id
_entity.type
_entity.pdbx_description
1 polymer ?
#
loop_
_entity_poly.entity_id
_entity_poly.type
_entity_poly.pdbx_seq_one_letter_code
_entity_poly.pdbx_strand_id
1 'polypeptide(L)'
;VAFHRLLGVPGLCWWLAVFSCLRSNGGDLPVADTAAGLPGSHSTNYNVRAFAIAGKSPLAPGQLLPLLDRHTGTNVSLQEIIQAALDLQAEYRRQGFPTMRIGVAPGHSTNGIVTMTVVQGAFPELLISGKPYPFAGEGGIVSLPFAGARTNAPAATNATPHFAVDGYEVLGNHLLAEDTLQNIFAKHVGTNLNFEDIVDAAKELQEEYHDRGFDLVRVTIPQQRLTNDLVKVVVFEGVLASIQVRDNHYFNSNNVMRALPSLRTNMILNTKVFQAELDRANANQDRKIYPQIEAGPDPGTSELILKVKDRPPLHAKLELNNDNSPGTPDLRVNASLIYANLWQQEQSLGLQYSFSPEFYKQPTFTSQTNSQGMYQRGESWKAFDLPLVANYSGFYRIPLGSPASIEEMVEDHPGSFGYDEGTRKFNLPPASGRPDLTFFASRSTIDTGLQTTSSSTLVDETNQTVTQNTVQEDLTVNNDLAARLSVPLEVPGGFQSDVSGGIDFKTYQITSVKTNSFVFTQINLDAAGNPIGTNVSTLSSPVPTTQYSLEYLPLSGHIGGSWRDSLGMNTLGLGLGVNIWYSGSRSNLQSISGSPKSTGHWVVLNPSYSRSLEFVTNWVTLFRADGQWASEPLIANEQFGIGGVNSVRGYQEGQVFGDTGWHVSLEQQTPPHTVGYFYQGTPLTIRGSIYMDYADAYLLDPQGHPASTALWGTGLGGVAGIGSYWEARFLLSWPLLKTVNTGAYAPFFNFSLTAQF
;
A
#
# COMPACT_ATOMS: atom_id res chain seq x y z
N VAL A 1 -36.02 -8.86 -18.09
CA VAL A 1 -37.00 -9.30 -17.09
C VAL A 1 -36.37 -9.49 -15.71
N ALA A 2 -35.03 -9.62 -15.62
CA ALA A 2 -34.30 -9.79 -14.34
C ALA A 2 -34.05 -8.49 -13.55
N PHE A 3 -34.18 -7.33 -14.17
CA PHE A 3 -33.84 -6.05 -13.51
C PHE A 3 -34.90 -5.49 -12.57
N HIS A 4 -36.12 -6.05 -12.59
CA HIS A 4 -37.24 -5.50 -11.80
C HIS A 4 -37.46 -6.20 -10.44
N ARG A 5 -36.69 -7.27 -10.12
CA ARG A 5 -36.79 -7.97 -8.83
C ARG A 5 -35.72 -7.59 -7.77
N LEU A 6 -34.74 -6.77 -8.14
CA LEU A 6 -33.64 -6.35 -7.23
C LEU A 6 -34.04 -5.19 -6.29
N LEU A 7 -35.18 -4.56 -6.49
CA LEU A 7 -35.70 -3.43 -5.68
C LEU A 7 -36.63 -3.81 -4.54
N GLY A 8 -36.82 -5.10 -4.28
CA GLY A 8 -37.81 -5.60 -3.32
C GLY A 8 -37.27 -6.07 -1.97
N VAL A 9 -36.02 -5.83 -1.64
CA VAL A 9 -35.44 -6.25 -0.35
C VAL A 9 -35.41 -5.08 0.63
N PRO A 10 -36.19 -5.10 1.73
CA PRO A 10 -36.28 -3.97 2.68
C PRO A 10 -34.98 -3.60 3.40
N GLY A 11 -33.96 -4.43 3.31
CA GLY A 11 -32.66 -4.22 3.98
C GLY A 11 -31.72 -3.24 3.25
N LEU A 12 -31.86 -3.07 1.93
CA LEU A 12 -30.93 -2.22 1.16
C LEU A 12 -31.23 -0.72 1.32
N CYS A 13 -32.48 -0.36 1.60
CA CYS A 13 -32.88 1.04 1.80
C CYS A 13 -32.35 1.64 3.13
N TRP A 14 -32.11 0.83 4.14
CA TRP A 14 -31.58 1.29 5.42
C TRP A 14 -30.10 1.68 5.35
N TRP A 15 -29.31 0.98 4.55
CA TRP A 15 -27.88 1.28 4.35
C TRP A 15 -27.64 2.55 3.53
N LEU A 16 -28.48 2.82 2.54
CA LEU A 16 -28.40 4.07 1.76
C LEU A 16 -28.87 5.29 2.57
N ALA A 17 -29.77 5.12 3.53
CA ALA A 17 -30.22 6.20 4.42
C ALA A 17 -29.16 6.61 5.46
N VAL A 18 -28.34 5.67 5.95
CA VAL A 18 -27.23 5.98 6.88
C VAL A 18 -26.12 6.76 6.16
N PHE A 19 -25.88 6.50 4.87
CA PHE A 19 -24.92 7.26 4.08
C PHE A 19 -25.39 8.68 3.73
N SER A 20 -26.70 8.92 3.66
CA SER A 20 -27.24 10.26 3.42
C SER A 20 -27.21 11.16 4.65
N CYS A 21 -27.23 10.60 5.86
CA CYS A 21 -27.17 11.39 7.11
C CYS A 21 -25.77 11.90 7.49
N LEU A 22 -24.70 11.31 6.95
CA LEU A 22 -23.33 11.81 7.18
C LEU A 22 -22.97 12.99 6.26
N ARG A 23 -23.84 13.40 5.35
CA ARG A 23 -23.61 14.47 4.38
C ARG A 23 -24.19 15.84 4.78
N SER A 24 -24.81 15.99 5.94
CA SER A 24 -25.60 17.20 6.28
C SER A 24 -25.01 18.10 7.37
N ASN A 25 -23.70 18.02 7.67
CA ASN A 25 -23.07 18.97 8.61
C ASN A 25 -21.77 19.60 8.05
N GLY A 26 -21.72 19.88 6.76
CA GLY A 26 -20.81 20.84 6.17
C GLY A 26 -21.52 22.19 6.12
N GLY A 27 -21.44 22.95 7.22
CA GLY A 27 -21.94 24.31 7.24
C GLY A 27 -21.17 25.16 6.24
N ASP A 28 -21.86 25.73 5.29
CA ASP A 28 -21.40 26.83 4.47
C ASP A 28 -20.95 27.95 5.38
N LEU A 29 -19.64 28.17 5.48
CA LEU A 29 -19.10 29.43 5.99
C LEU A 29 -19.30 30.47 4.90
N PRO A 30 -19.91 31.60 5.22
CA PRO A 30 -20.12 32.66 4.24
C PRO A 30 -18.77 33.20 3.78
N VAL A 31 -18.62 33.30 2.47
CA VAL A 31 -17.56 34.11 1.84
C VAL A 31 -17.77 35.54 2.32
N ALA A 32 -17.05 35.94 3.34
CA ALA A 32 -16.95 37.33 3.71
C ALA A 32 -15.97 38.00 2.75
N ASP A 33 -16.52 38.75 1.82
CA ASP A 33 -15.87 39.86 1.15
C ASP A 33 -15.38 40.85 2.23
N THR A 34 -14.14 40.70 2.66
CA THR A 34 -13.42 41.72 3.41
C THR A 34 -12.16 42.06 2.65
N ALA A 35 -12.35 42.91 1.66
CA ALA A 35 -11.32 43.85 1.28
C ALA A 35 -11.08 44.81 2.46
N ALA A 36 -10.29 44.34 3.46
CA ALA A 36 -9.71 45.21 4.48
C ALA A 36 -8.26 45.50 4.06
N GLY A 37 -8.03 46.74 3.71
CA GLY A 37 -6.77 47.27 3.23
C GLY A 37 -5.58 46.93 4.11
N LEU A 38 -4.59 46.29 3.51
CA LEU A 38 -3.23 46.32 4.02
C LEU A 38 -2.65 47.72 3.83
N PRO A 39 -1.94 48.29 4.82
CA PRO A 39 -1.37 49.62 4.70
C PRO A 39 -0.26 49.61 3.65
N GLY A 40 -0.46 50.43 2.59
CA GLY A 40 0.56 51.01 1.76
C GLY A 40 1.59 50.04 1.14
N SER A 41 1.18 49.17 0.21
CA SER A 41 2.12 48.67 -0.80
C SER A 41 2.32 49.76 -1.85
N HIS A 42 3.42 50.49 -1.80
CA HIS A 42 3.88 51.25 -2.93
C HIS A 42 4.11 50.22 -4.08
N SER A 43 3.29 50.24 -5.11
CA SER A 43 3.53 49.54 -6.38
C SER A 43 4.76 50.14 -7.02
N THR A 44 5.92 49.60 -6.74
CA THR A 44 7.16 49.93 -7.44
C THR A 44 7.10 49.32 -8.81
N ASN A 45 6.82 50.14 -9.82
CA ASN A 45 6.90 49.73 -11.22
C ASN A 45 8.37 49.90 -11.68
N TYR A 46 8.83 48.94 -12.46
CA TYR A 46 10.21 48.85 -12.91
C TYR A 46 10.30 49.16 -14.41
N ASN A 47 11.40 49.81 -14.82
CA ASN A 47 11.71 49.93 -16.22
C ASN A 47 12.56 48.72 -16.62
N VAL A 48 11.94 47.74 -17.27
CA VAL A 48 12.60 46.48 -17.69
C VAL A 48 12.88 46.59 -19.19
N ARG A 49 14.17 46.76 -19.54
CA ARG A 49 14.65 46.84 -20.93
C ARG A 49 14.94 45.47 -21.51
N ALA A 50 15.43 44.55 -20.69
CA ALA A 50 15.76 43.19 -21.09
C ALA A 50 15.80 42.24 -19.89
N PHE A 51 15.69 40.96 -20.16
CA PHE A 51 15.95 39.90 -19.19
C PHE A 51 17.27 39.22 -19.51
N ALA A 52 18.05 38.95 -18.48
CA ALA A 52 19.28 38.16 -18.59
C ALA A 52 19.07 36.82 -17.91
N ILE A 53 19.51 35.73 -18.51
CA ILE A 53 19.44 34.38 -17.96
C ILE A 53 20.82 34.01 -17.44
N ALA A 54 20.95 33.79 -16.12
CA ALA A 54 22.16 33.33 -15.48
C ALA A 54 22.01 31.83 -15.08
N GLY A 55 23.12 31.09 -15.06
CA GLY A 55 23.14 29.67 -14.73
C GLY A 55 23.24 28.74 -15.94
N LYS A 56 23.30 27.42 -15.69
CA LYS A 56 23.43 26.42 -16.77
C LYS A 56 22.06 26.12 -17.37
N SER A 57 21.71 26.76 -18.45
CA SER A 57 20.51 26.48 -19.24
C SER A 57 20.78 25.37 -20.27
N PRO A 58 19.98 24.30 -20.34
CA PRO A 58 20.05 23.32 -21.43
C PRO A 58 19.49 23.84 -22.77
N LEU A 59 18.73 24.95 -22.75
CA LEU A 59 18.16 25.56 -23.93
C LEU A 59 18.98 26.78 -24.34
N ALA A 60 19.10 26.99 -25.66
CA ALA A 60 19.83 28.13 -26.20
C ALA A 60 19.12 29.47 -25.91
N PRO A 61 19.85 30.55 -25.59
CA PRO A 61 19.26 31.86 -25.29
C PRO A 61 18.31 32.38 -26.37
N GLY A 62 18.60 32.10 -27.65
CA GLY A 62 17.75 32.48 -28.77
C GLY A 62 16.35 31.87 -28.81
N GLN A 63 16.13 30.79 -28.05
CA GLN A 63 14.80 30.18 -27.89
C GLN A 63 14.01 30.79 -26.71
N LEU A 64 14.71 31.31 -25.70
CA LEU A 64 14.14 31.78 -24.45
C LEU A 64 13.89 33.30 -24.44
N LEU A 65 14.78 34.09 -25.08
CA LEU A 65 14.68 35.56 -25.10
C LEU A 65 13.38 36.07 -25.74
N PRO A 66 12.87 35.53 -26.85
CA PRO A 66 11.62 36.01 -27.46
C PRO A 66 10.40 35.79 -26.54
N LEU A 67 10.50 34.86 -25.61
CA LEU A 67 9.45 34.59 -24.64
C LEU A 67 9.43 35.66 -23.54
N LEU A 68 10.61 36.15 -23.15
CA LEU A 68 10.79 37.16 -22.13
C LEU A 68 10.60 38.57 -22.63
N ASP A 69 10.85 38.81 -23.92
CA ASP A 69 10.68 40.14 -24.57
C ASP A 69 9.24 40.67 -24.49
N ARG A 70 8.26 39.79 -24.35
CA ARG A 70 6.85 40.16 -24.14
C ARG A 70 6.59 40.86 -22.81
N HIS A 71 7.46 40.67 -21.81
CA HIS A 71 7.35 41.22 -20.46
C HIS A 71 8.31 42.41 -20.24
N THR A 72 8.87 42.97 -21.29
CA THR A 72 9.70 44.18 -21.23
C THR A 72 8.83 45.45 -21.36
N GLY A 73 9.22 46.56 -20.69
CA GLY A 73 8.48 47.81 -20.76
C GLY A 73 8.97 48.84 -19.74
N THR A 74 8.43 50.07 -19.84
CA THR A 74 8.82 51.19 -18.95
C THR A 74 8.04 51.24 -17.64
N ASN A 75 7.02 50.40 -17.49
CA ASN A 75 6.13 50.42 -16.31
C ASN A 75 5.71 48.99 -15.89
N VAL A 76 6.68 48.09 -15.80
CA VAL A 76 6.46 46.64 -15.50
C VAL A 76 6.30 46.44 -14.02
N SER A 77 5.21 45.80 -13.61
CA SER A 77 4.96 45.45 -12.20
C SER A 77 5.82 44.24 -11.77
N LEU A 78 6.07 44.12 -10.48
CA LEU A 78 6.73 42.93 -9.93
C LEU A 78 5.98 41.63 -10.29
N GLN A 79 4.66 41.71 -10.41
CA GLN A 79 3.82 40.58 -10.78
C GLN A 79 4.03 40.12 -12.24
N GLU A 80 4.28 41.07 -13.13
CA GLU A 80 4.68 40.77 -14.52
C GLU A 80 6.07 40.13 -14.62
N ILE A 81 7.02 40.56 -13.78
CA ILE A 81 8.36 39.95 -13.70
C ILE A 81 8.24 38.50 -13.20
N ILE A 82 7.38 38.24 -12.20
CA ILE A 82 7.10 36.89 -11.72
C ILE A 82 6.43 36.05 -12.83
N GLN A 83 5.49 36.63 -13.55
CA GLN A 83 4.83 35.95 -14.67
C GLN A 83 5.83 35.56 -15.78
N ALA A 84 6.77 36.42 -16.11
CA ALA A 84 7.85 36.11 -17.04
C ALA A 84 8.71 34.91 -16.59
N ALA A 85 8.97 34.81 -15.27
CA ALA A 85 9.69 33.68 -14.71
C ALA A 85 8.85 32.37 -14.78
N LEU A 86 7.55 32.45 -14.56
CA LEU A 86 6.63 31.29 -14.68
C LEU A 86 6.51 30.82 -16.14
N ASP A 87 6.43 31.74 -17.09
CA ASP A 87 6.38 31.41 -18.53
C ASP A 87 7.68 30.73 -18.97
N LEU A 88 8.82 31.20 -18.47
CA LEU A 88 10.12 30.59 -18.75
C LEU A 88 10.20 29.17 -18.12
N GLN A 89 9.69 28.98 -16.94
CA GLN A 89 9.64 27.66 -16.29
C GLN A 89 8.70 26.70 -17.02
N ALA A 90 7.57 27.19 -17.52
CA ALA A 90 6.65 26.40 -18.32
C ALA A 90 7.30 25.93 -19.63
N GLU A 91 8.10 26.80 -20.27
CA GLU A 91 8.84 26.43 -21.48
C GLU A 91 9.88 25.34 -21.23
N TYR A 92 10.63 25.39 -20.11
CA TYR A 92 11.55 24.31 -19.76
C TYR A 92 10.81 22.97 -19.57
N ARG A 93 9.63 22.98 -18.91
CA ARG A 93 8.81 21.77 -18.77
C ARG A 93 8.33 21.24 -20.12
N ARG A 94 7.90 22.11 -21.00
CA ARG A 94 7.44 21.76 -22.36
C ARG A 94 8.54 21.11 -23.20
N GLN A 95 9.79 21.54 -23.00
CA GLN A 95 10.97 21.02 -23.70
C GLN A 95 11.58 19.77 -23.03
N GLY A 96 10.91 19.18 -22.03
CA GLY A 96 11.33 17.94 -21.37
C GLY A 96 12.30 18.12 -20.20
N PHE A 97 12.38 19.32 -19.61
CA PHE A 97 13.21 19.62 -18.44
C PHE A 97 12.35 19.98 -17.20
N PRO A 98 11.59 19.06 -16.62
CA PRO A 98 10.65 19.36 -15.53
C PRO A 98 11.33 19.74 -14.20
N THR A 99 12.61 19.43 -14.06
CA THR A 99 13.41 19.71 -12.85
C THR A 99 14.08 21.08 -12.84
N MET A 100 13.92 21.87 -13.90
CA MET A 100 14.47 23.24 -13.96
C MET A 100 13.64 24.20 -13.11
N ARG A 101 14.31 25.00 -12.31
CA ARG A 101 13.72 26.06 -11.46
C ARG A 101 14.30 27.42 -11.83
N ILE A 102 13.49 28.46 -11.67
CA ILE A 102 13.86 29.83 -12.00
C ILE A 102 13.70 30.70 -10.78
N GLY A 103 14.79 31.35 -10.41
CA GLY A 103 14.81 32.34 -9.33
C GLY A 103 14.90 33.75 -9.90
N VAL A 104 14.10 34.67 -9.36
CA VAL A 104 14.20 36.12 -9.63
C VAL A 104 14.73 36.77 -8.36
N ALA A 105 15.91 37.38 -8.41
CA ALA A 105 16.48 38.06 -7.26
C ALA A 105 15.73 39.39 -7.03
N PRO A 106 15.12 39.63 -5.85
CA PRO A 106 14.53 40.92 -5.54
C PRO A 106 15.62 41.98 -5.42
N GLY A 107 15.58 43.01 -6.26
CA GLY A 107 16.42 44.19 -6.14
C GLY A 107 17.52 44.38 -7.18
N HIS A 108 17.67 43.53 -8.17
CA HIS A 108 18.70 43.72 -9.22
C HIS A 108 18.10 44.03 -10.61
N SER A 109 17.57 45.25 -10.76
CA SER A 109 17.51 45.84 -12.08
C SER A 109 18.64 46.87 -12.18
N THR A 110 19.84 46.40 -12.53
CA THR A 110 20.96 47.31 -12.85
C THR A 110 20.76 47.73 -14.30
N ASN A 111 20.53 49.03 -14.54
CA ASN A 111 20.31 49.57 -15.87
C ASN A 111 19.07 49.04 -16.65
N GLY A 112 18.04 48.58 -15.95
CA GLY A 112 16.82 48.06 -16.58
C GLY A 112 16.94 46.60 -17.05
N ILE A 113 17.94 45.85 -16.62
CA ILE A 113 18.09 44.43 -16.92
C ILE A 113 17.70 43.62 -15.68
N VAL A 114 16.70 42.74 -15.83
CA VAL A 114 16.30 41.78 -14.79
C VAL A 114 17.00 40.44 -15.00
N THR A 115 17.79 40.01 -14.03
CA THR A 115 18.49 38.73 -14.12
C THR A 115 17.65 37.60 -13.50
N MET A 116 17.37 36.55 -14.31
CA MET A 116 16.72 35.31 -13.90
C MET A 116 17.76 34.21 -13.78
N THR A 117 17.87 33.58 -12.63
CA THR A 117 18.79 32.47 -12.40
C THR A 117 18.10 31.14 -12.65
N VAL A 118 18.70 30.32 -13.53
CA VAL A 118 18.19 28.99 -13.90
C VAL A 118 19.04 27.93 -13.22
N VAL A 119 18.38 27.02 -12.45
CA VAL A 119 19.03 25.96 -11.68
C VAL A 119 18.36 24.62 -11.97
N GLN A 120 19.16 23.57 -12.11
CA GLN A 120 18.67 22.20 -12.27
C GLN A 120 18.74 21.45 -10.93
N GLY A 121 17.62 20.94 -10.45
CA GLY A 121 17.54 20.12 -9.23
C GLY A 121 16.26 20.35 -8.43
N ALA A 122 15.97 19.42 -7.52
CA ALA A 122 14.92 19.60 -6.52
C ALA A 122 15.48 20.49 -5.39
N PHE A 123 14.86 21.62 -5.17
CA PHE A 123 15.14 22.42 -3.97
C PHE A 123 14.32 21.82 -2.81
N PRO A 124 14.93 21.57 -1.64
CA PRO A 124 14.13 21.43 -0.42
C PRO A 124 13.48 22.81 -0.18
N GLU A 125 12.17 22.86 -0.19
CA GLU A 125 11.44 24.07 0.17
C GLU A 125 11.53 24.27 1.69
N LEU A 126 12.39 25.15 2.15
CA LEU A 126 12.37 25.64 3.51
C LEU A 126 11.33 26.76 3.59
N LEU A 127 10.19 26.52 4.23
CA LEU A 127 9.17 27.52 4.47
C LEU A 127 9.54 28.35 5.70
N ILE A 128 9.95 29.59 5.52
CA ILE A 128 10.15 30.55 6.60
C ILE A 128 8.96 31.52 6.61
N SER A 129 8.22 31.57 7.72
CA SER A 129 7.05 32.43 7.90
C SER A 129 5.95 32.26 6.84
N GLY A 130 5.70 31.02 6.38
CA GLY A 130 4.64 30.71 5.42
C GLY A 130 4.91 31.15 3.98
N LYS A 131 6.10 31.64 3.67
CA LYS A 131 6.56 31.96 2.32
C LYS A 131 7.68 31.01 1.89
N PRO A 132 7.62 30.41 0.67
CA PRO A 132 8.71 29.61 0.17
C PRO A 132 9.91 30.52 -0.13
N TYR A 133 11.03 30.27 0.54
CA TYR A 133 12.31 30.84 0.19
C TYR A 133 13.10 29.77 -0.59
N PRO A 134 13.50 30.06 -1.84
CA PRO A 134 14.40 29.17 -2.55
C PRO A 134 15.77 29.17 -1.85
N PHE A 135 16.19 28.01 -1.39
CA PHE A 135 17.56 27.83 -0.94
C PHE A 135 18.48 27.93 -2.18
N ALA A 136 19.38 28.91 -2.17
CA ALA A 136 20.47 28.96 -3.13
C ALA A 136 21.49 27.89 -2.70
N GLY A 137 21.42 26.70 -3.31
CA GLY A 137 22.46 25.70 -3.17
C GLY A 137 23.72 26.15 -3.91
N GLU A 138 24.85 25.85 -3.31
CA GLU A 138 26.22 26.01 -3.80
C GLU A 138 26.66 27.45 -4.20
N GLY A 139 27.33 28.12 -3.26
CA GLY A 139 28.22 29.24 -3.52
C GLY A 139 27.64 30.64 -3.44
N GLY A 140 26.48 30.83 -2.82
CA GLY A 140 25.90 32.15 -2.64
C GLY A 140 26.12 32.72 -1.24
N ILE A 141 27.18 33.47 -1.04
CA ILE A 141 27.34 34.37 0.12
C ILE A 141 26.24 35.42 0.01
N VAL A 142 25.25 35.42 0.91
CA VAL A 142 24.37 36.57 1.09
C VAL A 142 25.18 37.66 1.78
N SER A 143 25.82 38.53 1.03
CA SER A 143 26.31 39.77 1.55
C SER A 143 25.13 40.68 1.79
N LEU A 144 24.77 40.93 3.05
CA LEU A 144 23.84 41.98 3.44
C LEU A 144 24.40 43.30 2.93
N PRO A 145 23.61 44.17 2.27
CA PRO A 145 24.07 45.48 1.88
C PRO A 145 24.26 46.36 3.12
N PHE A 146 25.49 46.74 3.43
CA PHE A 146 25.74 47.83 4.33
C PHE A 146 25.23 49.12 3.69
N ALA A 147 24.25 49.74 4.33
CA ALA A 147 23.82 51.07 3.97
C ALA A 147 24.91 52.09 4.32
N GLY A 148 25.51 52.61 3.33
CA GLY A 148 25.97 53.94 3.13
C GLY A 148 26.98 54.62 4.04
N ALA A 149 28.11 54.94 3.50
CA ALA A 149 28.65 56.29 3.60
C ALA A 149 29.47 56.57 2.35
N ARG A 150 28.98 57.49 1.52
CA ARG A 150 29.80 58.12 0.48
C ARG A 150 30.84 59.00 1.19
N THR A 151 32.10 58.60 1.11
CA THR A 151 33.21 59.56 1.23
C THR A 151 34.09 59.36 0.05
N ASN A 152 34.21 60.44 -0.74
CA ASN A 152 35.20 60.57 -1.80
C ASN A 152 36.59 60.53 -1.14
N ALA A 153 37.37 59.50 -1.38
CA ALA A 153 38.75 59.44 -1.14
C ALA A 153 39.49 58.91 -2.38
N PRO A 154 40.67 59.39 -2.70
CA PRO A 154 41.38 59.13 -3.94
C PRO A 154 41.83 57.69 -4.05
N ALA A 155 41.92 57.19 -5.31
CA ALA A 155 42.39 55.86 -5.65
C ALA A 155 43.71 55.52 -4.99
N ALA A 156 43.68 54.67 -3.99
CA ALA A 156 44.86 54.02 -3.43
C ALA A 156 45.08 52.68 -4.17
N THR A 157 46.32 52.43 -4.54
CA THR A 157 46.85 51.22 -5.12
C THR A 157 46.36 49.96 -4.40
N ASN A 158 45.81 48.99 -5.18
CA ASN A 158 45.33 47.68 -4.76
C ASN A 158 46.47 46.80 -4.18
N ALA A 159 46.86 47.03 -2.94
CA ALA A 159 47.54 46.02 -2.17
C ALA A 159 46.52 45.40 -1.21
N THR A 160 46.12 44.13 -1.44
CA THR A 160 45.35 43.34 -0.51
C THR A 160 46.10 43.31 0.83
N PRO A 161 45.53 43.70 1.98
CA PRO A 161 46.23 43.64 3.26
C PRO A 161 46.53 42.17 3.59
N HIS A 162 47.78 41.91 3.92
CA HIS A 162 48.22 40.59 4.37
C HIS A 162 48.40 40.61 5.90
N PHE A 163 48.11 39.46 6.52
CA PHE A 163 48.14 39.26 7.97
C PHE A 163 49.06 38.10 8.31
N ALA A 164 49.71 38.20 9.44
CA ALA A 164 50.32 37.05 10.11
C ALA A 164 49.25 36.40 11.01
N VAL A 165 49.04 35.11 10.87
CA VAL A 165 48.09 34.33 11.68
C VAL A 165 48.84 33.13 12.27
N ASP A 166 49.05 33.15 13.58
CA ASP A 166 49.71 32.06 14.31
C ASP A 166 48.71 31.00 14.80
N GLY A 167 47.43 31.36 14.87
CA GLY A 167 46.36 30.43 15.27
C GLY A 167 44.99 31.00 15.28
N TYR A 168 44.04 30.16 15.62
CA TYR A 168 42.59 30.49 15.71
C TYR A 168 42.08 30.18 17.12
N GLU A 169 41.30 31.13 17.68
CA GLU A 169 40.58 30.96 18.93
C GLU A 169 39.10 30.74 18.59
N VAL A 170 38.61 29.50 18.78
CA VAL A 170 37.18 29.14 18.48
C VAL A 170 36.36 29.26 19.73
N LEU A 171 35.34 30.12 19.68
CA LEU A 171 34.42 30.37 20.78
C LEU A 171 33.05 29.78 20.47
N GLY A 172 32.45 29.06 21.43
CA GLY A 172 31.09 28.52 21.31
C GLY A 172 30.97 27.16 20.63
N ASN A 173 32.09 26.45 20.38
CA ASN A 173 32.09 25.08 19.95
C ASN A 173 31.94 24.12 21.12
N HIS A 174 30.94 23.19 21.06
CA HIS A 174 30.75 22.11 22.01
C HIS A 174 30.60 20.75 21.32
N LEU A 175 30.46 20.72 19.99
CA LEU A 175 30.18 19.52 19.20
C LEU A 175 31.45 18.88 18.59
N LEU A 176 32.39 19.70 18.15
CA LEU A 176 33.62 19.20 17.51
C LEU A 176 34.75 19.03 18.52
N ALA A 177 35.46 17.92 18.39
CA ALA A 177 36.65 17.68 19.19
C ALA A 177 37.78 18.65 18.81
N GLU A 178 38.62 19.00 19.78
CA GLU A 178 39.75 19.91 19.61
C GLU A 178 40.71 19.47 18.49
N ASP A 179 40.98 18.16 18.38
CA ASP A 179 41.82 17.59 17.30
C ASP A 179 41.25 17.89 15.91
N THR A 180 39.90 17.90 15.76
CA THR A 180 39.24 18.25 14.49
C THR A 180 39.46 19.72 14.15
N LEU A 181 39.32 20.61 15.14
CA LEU A 181 39.52 22.05 14.96
C LEU A 181 40.98 22.32 14.58
N GLN A 182 41.93 21.69 15.27
CA GLN A 182 43.39 21.83 14.98
C GLN A 182 43.71 21.34 13.57
N ASN A 183 43.14 20.24 13.11
CA ASN A 183 43.35 19.71 11.76
C ASN A 183 42.83 20.65 10.66
N ILE A 184 41.68 21.34 10.91
CA ILE A 184 41.11 22.31 9.98
C ILE A 184 42.02 23.55 9.93
N PHE A 185 42.33 24.16 11.08
CA PHE A 185 43.02 25.43 11.15
C PHE A 185 44.52 25.34 10.88
N ALA A 186 45.17 24.18 11.08
CA ALA A 186 46.58 23.99 10.76
C ALA A 186 46.93 24.27 9.29
N LYS A 187 45.98 24.21 8.39
CA LYS A 187 46.14 24.50 6.96
C LYS A 187 46.11 26.01 6.66
N HIS A 188 45.57 26.82 7.60
CA HIS A 188 45.26 28.23 7.41
C HIS A 188 46.13 29.15 8.35
N VAL A 189 47.28 28.69 8.82
CA VAL A 189 48.23 29.48 9.58
C VAL A 189 49.42 29.88 8.70
N GLY A 190 49.96 31.08 8.91
CA GLY A 190 51.08 31.59 8.13
C GLY A 190 51.33 33.08 8.30
N THR A 191 52.47 33.56 7.79
CA THR A 191 52.91 34.96 7.96
C THR A 191 52.42 35.91 6.84
N ASN A 192 51.76 35.38 5.80
CA ASN A 192 51.38 36.18 4.63
C ASN A 192 49.99 35.79 4.09
N LEU A 193 48.98 35.70 4.98
CA LEU A 193 47.60 35.35 4.64
C LEU A 193 46.81 36.59 4.28
N ASN A 194 45.90 36.47 3.33
CA ASN A 194 44.93 37.49 3.02
C ASN A 194 43.62 37.27 3.80
N PHE A 195 42.67 38.18 3.73
CA PHE A 195 41.39 38.04 4.42
C PHE A 195 40.59 36.87 3.89
N GLU A 196 40.72 36.53 2.61
CA GLU A 196 40.01 35.42 1.95
C GLU A 196 40.48 34.06 2.51
N ASP A 197 41.78 33.91 2.82
CA ASP A 197 42.29 32.70 3.45
C ASP A 197 41.75 32.48 4.87
N ILE A 198 41.47 33.57 5.62
CA ILE A 198 40.83 33.52 6.95
C ILE A 198 39.36 33.16 6.82
N VAL A 199 38.67 33.69 5.79
CA VAL A 199 37.27 33.36 5.50
C VAL A 199 37.13 31.88 5.07
N ASP A 200 38.09 31.38 4.30
CA ASP A 200 38.12 29.97 3.87
C ASP A 200 38.30 29.01 5.01
N ALA A 201 39.14 29.36 6.02
CA ALA A 201 39.22 28.61 7.28
C ALA A 201 37.87 28.50 8.01
N ALA A 202 37.11 29.59 8.08
CA ALA A 202 35.80 29.59 8.68
C ALA A 202 34.77 28.82 7.86
N LYS A 203 34.86 28.82 6.52
CA LYS A 203 34.04 27.99 5.65
C LYS A 203 34.35 26.49 5.82
N GLU A 204 35.61 26.10 5.88
CA GLU A 204 35.98 24.69 6.09
C GLU A 204 35.45 24.19 7.44
N LEU A 205 35.47 25.02 8.48
CA LEU A 205 34.83 24.70 9.74
C LEU A 205 33.30 24.59 9.61
N GLN A 206 32.68 25.50 8.85
CA GLN A 206 31.23 25.46 8.60
C GLN A 206 30.83 24.18 7.81
N GLU A 207 31.62 23.78 6.82
CA GLU A 207 31.40 22.55 6.04
C GLU A 207 31.54 21.30 6.91
N GLU A 208 32.50 21.25 7.85
CA GLU A 208 32.64 20.13 8.78
C GLU A 208 31.40 19.95 9.66
N TYR A 209 30.78 21.06 10.14
CA TYR A 209 29.52 20.99 10.86
C TYR A 209 28.39 20.46 9.97
N HIS A 210 28.31 20.96 8.74
CA HIS A 210 27.33 20.53 7.75
C HIS A 210 27.49 19.05 7.41
N ASP A 211 28.72 18.58 7.19
CA ASP A 211 29.01 17.18 6.88
C ASP A 211 28.64 16.23 8.00
N ARG A 212 28.66 16.70 9.24
CA ARG A 212 28.15 15.97 10.41
C ARG A 212 26.64 16.11 10.63
N GLY A 213 25.95 16.92 9.80
CA GLY A 213 24.50 17.13 9.84
C GLY A 213 24.05 18.24 10.79
N PHE A 214 24.90 19.19 11.10
CA PHE A 214 24.55 20.34 11.96
C PHE A 214 24.35 21.61 11.14
N ASP A 215 23.37 21.61 10.25
CA ASP A 215 23.10 22.70 9.30
C ASP A 215 22.67 24.02 9.93
N LEU A 216 22.24 24.00 11.19
CA LEU A 216 21.83 25.19 11.95
C LEU A 216 22.99 25.90 12.65
N VAL A 217 24.17 25.29 12.65
CA VAL A 217 25.38 25.91 13.20
C VAL A 217 25.88 26.98 12.25
N ARG A 218 26.22 28.14 12.79
CA ARG A 218 26.79 29.26 12.03
C ARG A 218 28.17 29.56 12.55
N VAL A 219 29.14 29.66 11.64
CA VAL A 219 30.49 30.10 11.92
C VAL A 219 30.66 31.53 11.42
N THR A 220 31.12 32.43 12.28
CA THR A 220 31.32 33.84 11.93
C THR A 220 32.67 34.35 12.43
N ILE A 221 33.25 35.27 11.69
CA ILE A 221 34.43 36.02 12.09
C ILE A 221 33.97 37.38 12.55
N PRO A 222 33.96 37.70 13.87
CA PRO A 222 33.57 39.00 14.37
C PRO A 222 34.56 40.08 13.91
N GLN A 223 34.11 41.34 13.87
CA GLN A 223 35.01 42.47 13.61
C GLN A 223 36.01 42.56 14.77
N GLN A 224 37.30 42.37 14.48
CA GLN A 224 38.34 42.26 15.46
C GLN A 224 39.64 42.92 15.01
N ARG A 225 40.52 43.27 15.98
CA ARG A 225 41.91 43.56 15.71
C ARG A 225 42.72 42.32 16.08
N LEU A 226 43.61 41.90 15.20
CA LEU A 226 44.50 40.79 15.48
C LEU A 226 45.37 41.16 16.66
N THR A 227 45.28 40.43 17.75
CA THR A 227 46.12 40.58 18.95
C THR A 227 46.89 39.29 19.12
N ASN A 228 48.19 39.35 19.14
CA ASN A 228 49.11 38.19 19.17
C ASN A 228 48.90 37.23 17.98
N ASP A 229 48.58 37.78 16.78
CA ASP A 229 48.38 37.05 15.56
C ASP A 229 47.37 35.89 15.65
N LEU A 230 46.38 35.99 16.58
CA LEU A 230 45.27 35.08 16.80
C LEU A 230 44.00 35.63 16.19
N VAL A 231 43.33 34.78 15.38
CA VAL A 231 42.01 35.08 14.80
C VAL A 231 40.92 34.44 15.65
N LYS A 232 39.95 35.24 16.09
CA LYS A 232 38.77 34.75 16.82
C LYS A 232 37.71 34.35 15.83
N VAL A 233 37.19 33.10 15.95
CA VAL A 233 36.09 32.57 15.21
C VAL A 233 34.97 32.24 16.20
N VAL A 234 33.76 32.71 15.94
CA VAL A 234 32.59 32.47 16.81
C VAL A 234 31.68 31.49 16.13
N VAL A 235 31.37 30.40 16.83
CA VAL A 235 30.46 29.37 16.42
C VAL A 235 29.14 29.58 17.18
N PHE A 236 28.04 29.71 16.47
CA PHE A 236 26.70 29.75 17.03
C PHE A 236 26.04 28.40 16.79
N GLU A 237 26.08 27.55 17.81
CA GLU A 237 25.42 26.27 17.81
C GLU A 237 23.95 26.48 18.19
N GLY A 238 23.07 26.67 17.20
CA GLY A 238 21.65 26.95 17.41
C GLY A 238 20.94 25.86 18.23
N VAL A 239 20.62 26.14 19.49
CA VAL A 239 19.94 25.21 20.39
C VAL A 239 18.43 25.29 20.19
N LEU A 240 17.74 24.16 20.15
CA LEU A 240 16.29 24.06 20.13
C LEU A 240 15.70 24.43 21.50
N ALA A 241 15.20 25.66 21.65
CA ALA A 241 14.58 26.11 22.88
C ALA A 241 13.22 25.46 23.12
N SER A 242 12.42 25.29 22.06
CA SER A 242 11.09 24.68 22.18
C SER A 242 10.73 23.85 20.94
N ILE A 243 9.85 22.88 21.15
CA ILE A 243 9.25 22.06 20.10
C ILE A 243 7.73 22.14 20.25
N GLN A 244 7.04 22.60 19.23
CA GLN A 244 5.58 22.72 19.22
C GLN A 244 4.96 21.87 18.13
N VAL A 245 3.93 21.09 18.47
CA VAL A 245 3.10 20.36 17.51
C VAL A 245 1.83 21.16 17.28
N ARG A 246 1.52 21.48 16.01
CA ARG A 246 0.37 22.29 15.62
C ARG A 246 -0.45 21.62 14.52
N ASP A 247 -1.73 21.99 14.43
CA ASP A 247 -2.68 21.58 13.38
C ASP A 247 -3.00 20.06 13.41
N ASN A 248 -2.66 19.35 14.49
CA ASN A 248 -2.97 17.94 14.67
C ASN A 248 -4.40 17.77 15.23
N HIS A 249 -5.23 16.95 14.54
CA HIS A 249 -6.63 16.71 14.91
C HIS A 249 -6.86 15.26 15.37
N TYR A 250 -6.31 14.29 14.65
CA TYR A 250 -6.54 12.86 14.87
C TYR A 250 -5.36 12.16 15.56
N PHE A 251 -4.17 12.73 15.43
CA PHE A 251 -2.94 12.24 16.07
C PHE A 251 -2.51 13.24 17.14
N ASN A 252 -2.45 12.82 18.39
CA ASN A 252 -2.04 13.72 19.48
C ASN A 252 -0.54 14.03 19.41
N SER A 253 -0.12 15.10 20.12
CA SER A 253 1.28 15.55 20.13
C SER A 253 2.24 14.47 20.62
N ASN A 254 1.83 13.61 21.55
CA ASN A 254 2.66 12.52 22.05
C ASN A 254 2.90 11.44 20.97
N ASN A 255 1.92 11.18 20.10
CA ASN A 255 2.08 10.27 18.96
C ASN A 255 3.09 10.85 17.96
N VAL A 256 2.97 12.14 17.64
CA VAL A 256 3.90 12.83 16.73
C VAL A 256 5.32 12.81 17.28
N MET A 257 5.51 13.16 18.55
CA MET A 257 6.84 13.17 19.20
C MET A 257 7.46 11.77 19.33
N ARG A 258 6.62 10.73 19.51
CA ARG A 258 7.12 9.35 19.54
C ARG A 258 7.68 8.89 18.18
N ALA A 259 7.16 9.43 17.09
CA ALA A 259 7.68 9.14 15.75
C ALA A 259 9.01 9.82 15.44
N LEU A 260 9.42 10.79 16.28
CA LEU A 260 10.65 11.59 16.15
C LEU A 260 11.48 11.47 17.45
N PRO A 261 11.99 10.30 17.81
CA PRO A 261 12.57 10.02 19.12
C PRO A 261 13.89 10.76 19.40
N SER A 262 14.59 11.24 18.38
CA SER A 262 15.81 12.04 18.57
C SER A 262 15.52 13.46 19.05
N LEU A 263 14.28 13.97 18.83
CA LEU A 263 13.95 15.34 19.16
C LEU A 263 13.75 15.57 20.66
N ARG A 264 14.53 16.52 21.20
CA ARG A 264 14.41 16.98 22.60
C ARG A 264 14.64 18.49 22.65
N THR A 265 14.05 19.12 23.64
CA THR A 265 14.36 20.53 23.97
C THR A 265 15.78 20.65 24.51
N ASN A 266 16.40 21.80 24.33
CA ASN A 266 17.77 22.10 24.72
C ASN A 266 18.85 21.24 24.06
N MET A 267 18.59 20.79 22.81
CA MET A 267 19.58 20.07 22.00
C MET A 267 19.96 20.88 20.75
N ILE A 268 21.10 20.59 20.19
CA ILE A 268 21.49 21.06 18.86
C ILE A 268 20.95 20.04 17.86
N LEU A 269 20.15 20.48 16.90
CA LEU A 269 19.47 19.62 15.96
C LEU A 269 20.45 19.02 14.95
N ASN A 270 20.55 17.70 14.90
CA ASN A 270 21.21 16.99 13.80
C ASN A 270 20.17 16.78 12.69
N THR A 271 20.30 17.52 11.60
CA THR A 271 19.33 17.54 10.50
C THR A 271 19.32 16.22 9.71
N LYS A 272 20.44 15.51 9.59
CA LYS A 272 20.50 14.20 8.92
C LYS A 272 19.70 13.15 9.67
N VAL A 273 19.87 13.06 10.98
CA VAL A 273 19.10 12.13 11.82
C VAL A 273 17.63 12.52 11.85
N PHE A 274 17.36 13.82 12.01
CA PHE A 274 15.98 14.32 12.00
C PHE A 274 15.24 14.07 10.69
N GLN A 275 15.91 14.30 9.54
CA GLN A 275 15.32 14.03 8.23
C GLN A 275 14.98 12.54 8.06
N ALA A 276 15.89 11.66 8.44
CA ALA A 276 15.64 10.22 8.37
C ALA A 276 14.46 9.78 9.26
N GLU A 277 14.32 10.35 10.46
CA GLU A 277 13.16 10.11 11.33
C GLU A 277 11.88 10.72 10.77
N LEU A 278 11.96 11.90 10.17
CA LEU A 278 10.82 12.58 9.55
C LEU A 278 10.30 11.80 8.34
N ASP A 279 11.19 11.27 7.49
CA ASP A 279 10.82 10.45 6.34
C ASP A 279 10.11 9.18 6.81
N ARG A 280 10.63 8.52 7.84
CA ARG A 280 9.97 7.37 8.50
C ARG A 280 8.61 7.73 9.08
N ALA A 281 8.51 8.86 9.79
CA ALA A 281 7.26 9.33 10.38
C ALA A 281 6.21 9.66 9.30
N ASN A 282 6.66 10.16 8.16
CA ASN A 282 5.85 10.51 7.00
C ASN A 282 5.52 9.33 6.08
N ALA A 283 6.07 8.14 6.31
CA ALA A 283 5.61 6.90 5.69
C ALA A 283 4.17 6.55 6.14
N ASN A 284 3.70 7.05 7.29
CA ASN A 284 2.31 6.93 7.70
C ASN A 284 1.39 7.64 6.70
N GLN A 285 0.38 6.94 6.18
CA GLN A 285 -0.54 7.47 5.17
C GLN A 285 -1.52 8.50 5.74
N ASP A 286 -1.83 8.41 7.03
CA ASP A 286 -2.87 9.21 7.69
C ASP A 286 -2.31 10.44 8.40
N ARG A 287 -0.99 10.58 8.45
CA ARG A 287 -0.30 11.70 9.09
C ARG A 287 0.92 12.12 8.28
N LYS A 288 1.01 13.42 7.97
CA LYS A 288 2.20 14.05 7.38
C LYS A 288 2.66 15.18 8.28
N ILE A 289 3.95 15.22 8.60
CA ILE A 289 4.58 16.19 9.49
C ILE A 289 5.44 17.11 8.63
N TYR A 290 5.22 18.41 8.76
CA TYR A 290 5.96 19.46 8.07
C TYR A 290 6.71 20.29 9.10
N PRO A 291 8.05 20.17 9.21
CA PRO A 291 8.82 20.94 10.15
C PRO A 291 8.98 22.37 9.67
N GLN A 292 8.90 23.32 10.60
CA GLN A 292 9.16 24.73 10.41
C GLN A 292 10.06 25.20 11.54
N ILE A 293 11.21 25.81 11.19
CA ILE A 293 12.15 26.33 12.17
C ILE A 293 12.00 27.84 12.20
N GLU A 294 11.77 28.39 13.40
CA GLU A 294 11.67 29.83 13.67
C GLU A 294 12.77 30.25 14.64
N ALA A 295 13.03 31.56 14.71
CA ALA A 295 13.94 32.12 15.72
C ALA A 295 13.33 31.91 17.11
N GLY A 296 14.13 31.41 18.05
CA GLY A 296 13.72 31.22 19.43
C GLY A 296 13.67 32.52 20.21
N PRO A 297 13.16 32.44 21.46
CA PRO A 297 12.99 33.63 22.31
C PRO A 297 14.30 34.31 22.71
N ASP A 298 15.38 33.50 22.83
CA ASP A 298 16.69 34.01 23.20
C ASP A 298 17.63 34.05 21.97
N PRO A 299 18.57 35.01 21.91
CA PRO A 299 19.56 35.07 20.84
C PRO A 299 20.37 33.75 20.73
N GLY A 300 20.43 33.19 19.54
CA GLY A 300 21.15 31.92 19.30
C GLY A 300 20.34 30.67 19.58
N THR A 301 19.04 30.80 19.90
CA THR A 301 18.11 29.69 20.03
C THR A 301 17.16 29.59 18.82
N SER A 302 16.59 28.42 18.62
CA SER A 302 15.61 28.12 17.58
C SER A 302 14.37 27.47 18.18
N GLU A 303 13.22 27.68 17.57
CA GLU A 303 11.98 26.99 17.88
C GLU A 303 11.59 26.10 16.70
N LEU A 304 11.27 24.83 16.97
CA LEU A 304 10.80 23.87 15.98
C LEU A 304 9.29 23.72 16.07
N ILE A 305 8.59 24.11 15.01
CA ILE A 305 7.14 23.92 14.87
C ILE A 305 6.91 22.75 13.92
N LEU A 306 6.27 21.69 14.43
CA LEU A 306 5.87 20.52 13.66
C LEU A 306 4.40 20.71 13.25
N LYS A 307 4.17 21.15 12.02
CA LYS A 307 2.82 21.24 11.47
C LYS A 307 2.36 19.89 11.00
N VAL A 308 1.24 19.41 11.49
CA VAL A 308 0.70 18.09 11.18
C VAL A 308 -0.51 18.27 10.27
N LYS A 309 -0.50 17.57 9.14
CA LYS A 309 -1.67 17.38 8.31
C LYS A 309 -2.10 15.93 8.47
N ASP A 310 -3.19 15.72 9.17
CA ASP A 310 -3.69 14.38 9.46
C ASP A 310 -5.13 14.18 8.97
N ARG A 311 -5.51 12.92 8.80
CA ARG A 311 -6.87 12.47 8.48
C ARG A 311 -7.30 11.38 9.46
N PRO A 312 -8.61 11.07 9.55
CA PRO A 312 -9.07 9.97 10.38
C PRO A 312 -8.33 8.67 10.01
N PRO A 313 -7.70 7.97 10.96
CA PRO A 313 -7.01 6.72 10.70
C PRO A 313 -8.00 5.54 10.62
N LEU A 314 -9.11 5.76 9.93
CA LEU A 314 -10.19 4.81 9.72
C LEU A 314 -10.32 4.54 8.23
N HIS A 315 -10.08 3.30 7.82
CA HIS A 315 -10.17 2.86 6.45
C HIS A 315 -11.30 1.85 6.31
N ALA A 316 -12.20 2.10 5.39
CA ALA A 316 -13.30 1.22 5.08
C ALA A 316 -13.23 0.81 3.60
N LYS A 317 -13.42 -0.47 3.33
CA LYS A 317 -13.52 -1.02 1.97
C LYS A 317 -14.80 -1.83 1.87
N LEU A 318 -15.55 -1.61 0.80
CA LEU A 318 -16.70 -2.41 0.41
C LEU A 318 -16.48 -2.88 -1.02
N GLU A 319 -16.63 -4.18 -1.23
CA GLU A 319 -16.45 -4.80 -2.54
C GLU A 319 -17.59 -5.74 -2.85
N LEU A 320 -18.10 -5.68 -4.08
CA LEU A 320 -19.04 -6.63 -4.66
C LEU A 320 -18.35 -7.31 -5.84
N ASN A 321 -18.26 -8.64 -5.82
CA ASN A 321 -17.69 -9.42 -6.91
C ASN A 321 -18.48 -10.71 -7.16
N ASN A 322 -18.08 -11.47 -8.18
CA ASN A 322 -18.62 -12.79 -8.49
C ASN A 322 -17.53 -13.89 -8.41
N ASP A 323 -16.61 -13.76 -7.50
CA ASP A 323 -15.52 -14.71 -7.29
C ASP A 323 -16.02 -15.86 -6.40
N ASN A 324 -16.73 -16.80 -7.02
CA ASN A 324 -17.34 -17.94 -6.34
C ASN A 324 -16.54 -19.24 -6.53
N SER A 325 -16.63 -20.11 -5.53
CA SER A 325 -16.11 -21.49 -5.60
C SER A 325 -17.18 -22.44 -6.16
N PRO A 326 -16.78 -23.60 -6.73
CA PRO A 326 -17.72 -24.60 -7.24
C PRO A 326 -18.78 -25.00 -6.20
N GLY A 327 -20.05 -24.98 -6.60
CA GLY A 327 -21.17 -25.35 -5.72
C GLY A 327 -21.61 -24.26 -4.74
N THR A 328 -21.05 -23.06 -4.80
CA THR A 328 -21.45 -21.92 -3.95
C THR A 328 -22.18 -20.85 -4.77
N PRO A 329 -22.96 -19.94 -4.13
CA PRO A 329 -23.61 -18.82 -4.82
C PRO A 329 -22.62 -17.94 -5.59
N ASP A 330 -23.09 -17.24 -6.63
CA ASP A 330 -22.21 -16.51 -7.54
C ASP A 330 -21.65 -15.22 -6.94
N LEU A 331 -22.42 -14.50 -6.14
CA LEU A 331 -22.01 -13.18 -5.65
C LEU A 331 -21.33 -13.24 -4.27
N ARG A 332 -20.37 -12.34 -4.07
CA ARG A 332 -19.72 -12.07 -2.79
C ARG A 332 -19.78 -10.58 -2.46
N VAL A 333 -20.05 -10.27 -1.21
CA VAL A 333 -19.93 -8.94 -0.64
C VAL A 333 -18.84 -8.99 0.42
N ASN A 334 -17.80 -8.22 0.23
CA ASN A 334 -16.67 -8.10 1.15
C ASN A 334 -16.69 -6.71 1.78
N ALA A 335 -16.80 -6.63 3.10
CA ALA A 335 -16.73 -5.39 3.86
C ALA A 335 -15.57 -5.47 4.84
N SER A 336 -14.68 -4.49 4.83
CA SER A 336 -13.59 -4.40 5.80
C SER A 336 -13.49 -3.02 6.40
N LEU A 337 -13.05 -2.98 7.67
CA LEU A 337 -12.85 -1.78 8.45
C LEU A 337 -11.55 -1.89 9.21
N ILE A 338 -10.66 -0.92 9.06
CA ILE A 338 -9.37 -0.87 9.76
C ILE A 338 -9.25 0.46 10.47
N TYR A 339 -8.95 0.43 11.76
CA TYR A 339 -8.56 1.61 12.54
C TYR A 339 -7.06 1.53 12.86
N ALA A 340 -6.25 2.46 12.33
CA ALA A 340 -4.80 2.35 12.29
C ALA A 340 -4.04 3.09 13.39
N ASN A 341 -4.74 3.72 14.37
CA ASN A 341 -4.10 4.49 15.45
C ASN A 341 -4.77 4.26 16.81
N LEU A 342 -5.01 3.01 17.16
CA LEU A 342 -5.65 2.66 18.43
C LEU A 342 -4.78 3.14 19.60
N TRP A 343 -5.42 3.79 20.58
CA TRP A 343 -4.79 4.42 21.76
C TRP A 343 -3.65 5.39 21.46
N GLN A 344 -3.63 5.97 20.26
CA GLN A 344 -2.56 6.89 19.81
C GLN A 344 -1.17 6.23 19.77
N GLN A 345 -1.11 4.91 19.60
CA GLN A 345 0.13 4.12 19.59
C GLN A 345 0.42 3.48 18.23
N GLU A 346 -0.33 3.89 17.19
CA GLU A 346 -0.24 3.32 15.83
C GLU A 346 -0.54 1.80 15.81
N GLN A 347 -1.22 1.30 16.83
CA GLN A 347 -1.75 -0.05 16.85
C GLN A 347 -2.96 -0.11 15.93
N SER A 348 -3.12 -1.22 15.21
CA SER A 348 -4.19 -1.36 14.22
C SER A 348 -5.15 -2.46 14.65
N LEU A 349 -6.44 -2.17 14.54
CA LEU A 349 -7.52 -3.14 14.67
C LEU A 349 -8.26 -3.21 13.34
N GLY A 350 -8.37 -4.41 12.76
CA GLY A 350 -9.11 -4.63 11.53
C GLY A 350 -10.20 -5.66 11.72
N LEU A 351 -11.32 -5.45 11.03
CA LEU A 351 -12.46 -6.37 10.97
C LEU A 351 -12.86 -6.56 9.51
N GLN A 352 -13.22 -7.78 9.13
CA GLN A 352 -13.72 -8.09 7.79
C GLN A 352 -14.89 -9.05 7.89
N TYR A 353 -15.87 -8.84 7.02
CA TYR A 353 -16.98 -9.75 6.78
C TYR A 353 -17.18 -9.95 5.28
N SER A 354 -17.11 -11.20 4.84
CA SER A 354 -17.36 -11.62 3.45
C SER A 354 -18.51 -12.58 3.44
N PHE A 355 -19.52 -12.40 2.58
CA PHE A 355 -20.68 -13.26 2.54
C PHE A 355 -21.32 -13.33 1.16
N SER A 356 -22.08 -14.42 0.90
CA SER A 356 -22.93 -14.53 -0.26
C SER A 356 -24.32 -13.93 0.03
N PRO A 357 -24.78 -12.92 -0.74
CA PRO A 357 -26.07 -12.27 -0.48
C PRO A 357 -27.28 -13.01 -1.05
N GLU A 358 -27.07 -14.02 -1.89
CA GLU A 358 -28.13 -14.60 -2.72
C GLU A 358 -28.99 -15.62 -1.98
N PHE A 359 -28.39 -16.49 -1.17
CA PHE A 359 -29.06 -17.58 -0.51
C PHE A 359 -28.64 -17.71 0.94
N TYR A 360 -29.55 -18.26 1.75
CA TYR A 360 -29.34 -18.46 3.19
C TYR A 360 -29.49 -19.92 3.56
N LYS A 361 -28.75 -20.36 4.59
CA LYS A 361 -28.84 -21.70 5.14
C LYS A 361 -30.25 -22.04 5.58
N GLN A 362 -30.79 -23.15 5.09
CA GLN A 362 -32.16 -23.57 5.39
C GLN A 362 -32.23 -24.26 6.76
N PRO A 363 -33.11 -23.86 7.67
CA PRO A 363 -33.24 -24.51 8.98
C PRO A 363 -33.89 -25.90 8.88
N THR A 364 -34.61 -26.21 7.83
CA THR A 364 -35.39 -27.45 7.67
C THR A 364 -34.54 -28.70 7.47
N PHE A 365 -33.32 -28.59 7.02
CA PHE A 365 -32.44 -29.75 6.79
C PHE A 365 -31.89 -30.33 8.11
N THR A 366 -31.87 -29.56 9.18
CA THR A 366 -31.40 -29.97 10.49
C THR A 366 -32.45 -30.73 11.32
N SER A 367 -33.73 -30.70 10.93
CA SER A 367 -34.82 -31.29 11.68
C SER A 367 -35.17 -32.72 11.28
N GLN A 368 -34.59 -33.29 10.24
CA GLN A 368 -34.90 -34.65 9.76
C GLN A 368 -33.97 -35.74 10.30
N THR A 369 -33.07 -35.45 11.15
CA THR A 369 -32.30 -36.49 11.81
C THR A 369 -33.05 -36.96 13.06
N ASN A 370 -33.58 -38.14 12.94
CA ASN A 370 -34.22 -38.93 13.94
C ASN A 370 -33.39 -39.15 15.24
N SER A 371 -34.02 -39.65 16.20
CA SER A 371 -33.74 -39.99 17.59
C SER A 371 -32.37 -40.57 17.98
N GLN A 372 -31.36 -40.56 17.11
CA GLN A 372 -30.05 -41.17 17.38
C GLN A 372 -28.83 -40.32 17.05
N GLY A 373 -29.00 -39.09 16.66
CA GLY A 373 -27.88 -38.19 16.38
C GLY A 373 -28.34 -36.93 15.62
N MET A 374 -29.06 -36.07 16.32
CA MET A 374 -29.36 -34.76 15.74
C MET A 374 -28.08 -33.96 15.64
N TYR A 375 -27.69 -33.64 14.42
CA TYR A 375 -26.79 -32.51 14.15
C TYR A 375 -27.52 -31.23 14.56
N GLN A 376 -27.16 -30.67 15.70
CA GLN A 376 -27.54 -29.31 16.04
C GLN A 376 -26.45 -28.40 15.51
N ARG A 377 -26.77 -27.59 14.49
CA ARG A 377 -25.96 -26.42 14.16
C ARG A 377 -25.72 -25.65 15.46
N GLY A 378 -24.47 -25.52 15.88
CA GLY A 378 -24.12 -24.75 17.06
C GLY A 378 -24.79 -23.37 16.99
N GLU A 379 -25.49 -22.97 18.04
CA GLU A 379 -26.33 -21.78 18.05
C GLU A 379 -25.54 -20.46 18.12
N SER A 380 -24.20 -20.49 18.15
CA SER A 380 -23.37 -19.33 18.28
C SER A 380 -23.35 -18.50 16.98
N TRP A 381 -23.72 -17.22 17.07
CA TRP A 381 -23.60 -16.21 16.01
C TRP A 381 -24.52 -16.45 14.78
N LYS A 382 -25.73 -16.91 14.97
CA LYS A 382 -26.72 -17.19 13.90
C LYS A 382 -26.87 -16.11 12.84
N ALA A 383 -26.76 -14.85 13.21
CA ALA A 383 -26.95 -13.73 12.25
C ALA A 383 -25.83 -13.66 11.20
N PHE A 384 -24.57 -13.86 11.59
CA PHE A 384 -23.43 -13.79 10.67
C PHE A 384 -23.22 -15.09 9.88
N ASP A 385 -23.63 -16.23 10.40
CA ASP A 385 -23.53 -17.55 9.76
C ASP A 385 -24.73 -17.89 8.86
N LEU A 386 -25.75 -17.03 8.77
CA LEU A 386 -26.96 -17.28 7.97
C LEU A 386 -26.71 -17.43 6.46
N PRO A 387 -25.85 -16.62 5.81
CA PRO A 387 -25.53 -16.81 4.39
C PRO A 387 -24.91 -18.19 4.14
N LEU A 388 -25.10 -18.77 2.93
CA LEU A 388 -24.49 -20.06 2.57
C LEU A 388 -22.97 -20.00 2.69
N VAL A 389 -22.38 -18.88 2.25
CA VAL A 389 -20.97 -18.58 2.50
C VAL A 389 -20.90 -17.36 3.43
N ALA A 390 -20.20 -17.51 4.55
CA ALA A 390 -19.99 -16.44 5.50
C ALA A 390 -18.61 -16.58 6.16
N ASN A 391 -17.76 -15.57 5.91
CA ASN A 391 -16.40 -15.52 6.41
C ASN A 391 -16.21 -14.23 7.19
N TYR A 392 -15.78 -14.30 8.42
CA TYR A 392 -15.47 -13.11 9.21
C TYR A 392 -14.14 -13.29 9.93
N SER A 393 -13.41 -12.21 10.00
CA SER A 393 -12.07 -12.17 10.58
C SER A 393 -11.80 -10.85 11.27
N GLY A 394 -10.85 -10.87 12.17
CA GLY A 394 -10.32 -9.69 12.81
C GLY A 394 -8.85 -9.86 13.13
N PHE A 395 -8.13 -8.78 13.13
CA PHE A 395 -6.75 -8.75 13.58
C PHE A 395 -6.48 -7.57 14.52
N TYR A 396 -5.53 -7.77 15.39
CA TYR A 396 -4.98 -6.72 16.23
C TYR A 396 -3.46 -6.72 16.09
N ARG A 397 -2.89 -5.60 15.60
CA ARG A 397 -1.47 -5.43 15.36
C ARG A 397 -0.86 -4.46 16.35
N ILE A 398 0.24 -4.86 16.94
CA ILE A 398 1.05 -4.09 17.90
C ILE A 398 2.41 -3.84 17.25
N PRO A 399 2.74 -2.61 16.87
CA PRO A 399 4.08 -2.27 16.38
C PRO A 399 5.10 -2.31 17.52
N LEU A 400 6.29 -2.91 17.24
CA LEU A 400 7.35 -3.18 18.20
C LEU A 400 8.59 -2.37 17.82
N GLY A 401 8.82 -1.20 17.99
CA GLY A 401 10.04 -0.46 17.64
C GLY A 401 9.81 0.67 16.64
N SER A 402 10.90 1.20 16.11
CA SER A 402 10.86 2.28 15.12
C SER A 402 10.58 1.73 13.73
N PRO A 403 9.84 2.49 12.88
CA PRO A 403 9.65 2.10 11.49
C PRO A 403 11.01 2.00 10.77
N ALA A 404 11.21 0.94 9.97
CA ALA A 404 12.29 0.90 9.01
C ALA A 404 12.03 1.93 7.90
N SER A 405 13.08 2.42 7.25
CA SER A 405 12.94 3.24 6.05
C SER A 405 12.54 2.34 4.88
N ILE A 406 11.27 2.07 4.74
CA ILE A 406 10.74 1.34 3.58
C ILE A 406 10.34 2.39 2.56
N GLU A 407 11.02 2.41 1.42
CA GLU A 407 10.46 2.95 0.21
C GLU A 407 9.19 2.14 -0.08
N GLU A 408 8.11 2.82 -0.40
CA GLU A 408 6.77 2.28 -0.66
C GLU A 408 6.86 0.90 -1.34
N MET A 409 6.56 -0.18 -0.62
CA MET A 409 6.24 -1.44 -1.28
C MET A 409 4.99 -1.16 -2.10
N VAL A 410 5.14 -1.09 -3.40
CA VAL A 410 4.01 -1.02 -4.31
C VAL A 410 3.33 -2.39 -4.24
N GLU A 411 2.39 -2.51 -3.33
CA GLU A 411 1.45 -3.61 -3.36
C GLU A 411 0.50 -3.36 -4.52
N ASP A 412 0.57 -4.19 -5.53
CA ASP A 412 -0.37 -4.21 -6.65
C ASP A 412 -1.82 -4.46 -6.18
N HIS A 413 -2.00 -4.93 -4.96
CA HIS A 413 -3.29 -5.13 -4.32
C HIS A 413 -3.17 -4.77 -2.85
N PRO A 414 -3.95 -3.80 -2.33
CA PRO A 414 -4.11 -3.66 -0.89
C PRO A 414 -4.67 -4.99 -0.38
N GLY A 415 -3.80 -5.78 0.24
CA GLY A 415 -4.12 -7.13 0.65
C GLY A 415 -5.41 -7.16 1.46
N SER A 416 -6.42 -7.85 0.97
CA SER A 416 -7.57 -8.18 1.79
C SER A 416 -7.08 -9.16 2.85
N PHE A 417 -7.24 -8.82 4.12
CA PHE A 417 -7.09 -9.81 5.17
C PHE A 417 -8.39 -10.63 5.25
N GLY A 418 -8.30 -11.86 5.75
CA GLY A 418 -9.46 -12.71 5.91
C GLY A 418 -9.34 -14.04 5.17
N TYR A 419 -10.44 -14.78 5.08
CA TYR A 419 -10.48 -16.08 4.44
C TYR A 419 -10.59 -15.95 2.93
N ASP A 420 -9.67 -16.60 2.22
CA ASP A 420 -9.66 -16.72 0.76
C ASP A 420 -10.28 -18.08 0.37
N GLU A 421 -11.40 -18.05 -0.35
CA GLU A 421 -12.10 -19.26 -0.79
C GLU A 421 -11.31 -20.05 -1.84
N GLY A 422 -10.56 -19.36 -2.68
CA GLY A 422 -9.78 -19.96 -3.75
C GLY A 422 -8.64 -20.81 -3.23
N THR A 423 -7.91 -20.31 -2.24
CA THR A 423 -6.80 -21.01 -1.59
C THR A 423 -7.22 -21.77 -0.34
N ARG A 424 -8.43 -21.53 0.19
CA ARG A 424 -8.93 -22.03 1.49
C ARG A 424 -8.06 -21.62 2.69
N LYS A 425 -7.32 -20.52 2.57
CA LYS A 425 -6.39 -20.03 3.60
C LYS A 425 -6.82 -18.67 4.12
N PHE A 426 -6.30 -18.32 5.29
CA PHE A 426 -6.48 -17.00 5.87
C PHE A 426 -5.32 -16.08 5.44
N ASN A 427 -5.66 -14.98 4.81
CA ASN A 427 -4.72 -13.94 4.45
C ASN A 427 -4.58 -12.96 5.61
N LEU A 428 -3.36 -12.67 5.99
CA LEU A 428 -3.04 -11.68 7.01
C LEU A 428 -2.94 -10.29 6.38
N PRO A 429 -3.17 -9.24 7.18
CA PRO A 429 -2.92 -7.90 6.70
C PRO A 429 -1.45 -7.72 6.32
N PRO A 430 -1.15 -6.88 5.32
CA PRO A 430 0.21 -6.64 4.86
C PRO A 430 1.11 -6.13 5.99
N ALA A 431 2.41 -6.38 5.89
CA ALA A 431 3.40 -5.97 6.88
C ALA A 431 3.41 -4.44 7.05
N SER A 432 3.63 -3.98 8.28
CA SER A 432 3.57 -2.55 8.63
C SER A 432 4.86 -1.77 8.34
N GLY A 433 5.87 -2.43 7.77
CA GLY A 433 7.18 -1.82 7.53
C GLY A 433 8.04 -1.61 8.78
N ARG A 434 7.66 -2.17 9.92
CA ARG A 434 8.41 -2.20 11.17
C ARG A 434 8.16 -3.50 11.90
N PRO A 435 8.98 -3.89 12.90
CA PRO A 435 8.67 -5.07 13.69
C PRO A 435 7.28 -4.95 14.30
N ASP A 436 6.46 -5.97 14.12
CA ASP A 436 5.11 -5.99 14.68
C ASP A 436 4.70 -7.38 15.14
N LEU A 437 3.82 -7.40 16.15
CA LEU A 437 3.14 -8.59 16.63
C LEU A 437 1.68 -8.48 16.25
N THR A 438 1.20 -9.43 15.45
CA THR A 438 -0.18 -9.47 14.98
C THR A 438 -0.90 -10.67 15.57
N PHE A 439 -2.02 -10.43 16.24
CA PHE A 439 -2.99 -11.44 16.63
C PHE A 439 -4.11 -11.46 15.59
N PHE A 440 -4.54 -12.64 15.23
CA PHE A 440 -5.54 -12.84 14.20
C PHE A 440 -6.56 -13.88 14.65
N ALA A 441 -7.83 -13.64 14.36
CA ALA A 441 -8.92 -14.58 14.61
C ALA A 441 -9.86 -14.57 13.40
N SER A 442 -10.30 -15.76 12.96
CA SER A 442 -11.23 -15.86 11.86
C SER A 442 -12.12 -17.10 11.95
N ARG A 443 -13.26 -17.01 11.28
CA ARG A 443 -14.18 -18.10 11.06
C ARG A 443 -14.72 -18.04 9.64
N SER A 444 -14.70 -19.18 8.96
CA SER A 444 -15.30 -19.38 7.65
C SER A 444 -16.33 -20.49 7.71
N THR A 445 -17.49 -20.24 7.14
CA THR A 445 -18.52 -21.25 6.96
C THR A 445 -18.93 -21.28 5.49
N ILE A 446 -18.79 -22.44 4.86
CA ILE A 446 -19.14 -22.68 3.46
C ILE A 446 -20.14 -23.82 3.43
N ASP A 447 -21.34 -23.53 2.94
CA ASP A 447 -22.43 -24.47 2.77
C ASP A 447 -22.75 -24.52 1.28
N THR A 448 -22.70 -25.71 0.71
CA THR A 448 -23.00 -25.92 -0.73
C THR A 448 -24.50 -25.78 -1.06
N GLY A 449 -25.35 -25.70 -0.02
CA GLY A 449 -26.77 -25.83 -0.18
C GLY A 449 -27.17 -27.24 -0.67
N LEU A 450 -28.44 -27.41 -0.99
CA LEU A 450 -28.97 -28.69 -1.45
C LEU A 450 -28.56 -28.97 -2.89
N GLN A 451 -27.63 -29.89 -3.07
CA GLN A 451 -27.18 -30.40 -4.37
C GLN A 451 -27.99 -31.66 -4.73
N THR A 452 -28.59 -31.69 -5.91
CA THR A 452 -29.36 -32.85 -6.38
C THR A 452 -28.66 -33.46 -7.59
N THR A 453 -28.30 -34.73 -7.48
CA THR A 453 -27.79 -35.54 -8.59
C THR A 453 -28.76 -36.66 -8.92
N SER A 454 -28.98 -36.91 -10.21
CA SER A 454 -29.87 -37.98 -10.68
C SER A 454 -29.10 -38.92 -11.63
N SER A 455 -29.23 -40.21 -11.40
CA SER A 455 -28.75 -41.23 -12.30
C SER A 455 -29.89 -42.21 -12.61
N SER A 456 -30.06 -42.61 -13.86
CA SER A 456 -31.09 -43.56 -14.26
C SER A 456 -30.45 -44.82 -14.90
N THR A 457 -30.88 -45.97 -14.45
CA THR A 457 -30.45 -47.25 -15.00
C THR A 457 -31.68 -48.02 -15.46
N LEU A 458 -31.65 -48.49 -16.74
CA LEU A 458 -32.67 -49.35 -17.28
C LEU A 458 -32.41 -50.78 -16.84
N VAL A 459 -33.41 -51.44 -16.28
CA VAL A 459 -33.34 -52.86 -15.93
C VAL A 459 -34.05 -53.66 -17.09
N ASP A 460 -33.25 -54.31 -17.92
CA ASP A 460 -33.62 -54.80 -19.27
C ASP A 460 -34.68 -55.92 -19.27
N GLU A 461 -34.77 -56.73 -18.19
CA GLU A 461 -35.70 -57.88 -18.18
C GLU A 461 -37.14 -57.56 -17.77
N THR A 462 -37.39 -56.34 -17.26
CA THR A 462 -38.73 -55.99 -16.68
C THR A 462 -39.30 -54.69 -17.19
N ASN A 463 -38.78 -54.03 -18.21
CA ASN A 463 -39.13 -52.65 -18.61
C ASN A 463 -39.23 -51.69 -17.46
N GLN A 464 -38.35 -51.87 -16.47
CA GLN A 464 -38.27 -51.05 -15.28
C GLN A 464 -37.06 -50.10 -15.38
N THR A 465 -37.31 -48.83 -15.15
CA THR A 465 -36.24 -47.84 -14.97
C THR A 465 -36.13 -47.53 -13.51
N VAL A 466 -34.93 -47.59 -12.96
CA VAL A 466 -34.61 -47.16 -11.62
C VAL A 466 -33.84 -45.82 -11.71
N THR A 467 -34.43 -44.76 -11.21
CA THR A 467 -33.79 -43.45 -11.10
C THR A 467 -33.38 -43.25 -9.68
N GLN A 468 -32.10 -43.14 -9.42
CA GLN A 468 -31.56 -42.75 -8.12
C GLN A 468 -31.38 -41.25 -8.10
N ASN A 469 -32.05 -40.57 -7.18
CA ASN A 469 -31.85 -39.15 -6.88
C ASN A 469 -31.11 -39.06 -5.54
N THR A 470 -29.96 -38.42 -5.53
CA THR A 470 -29.22 -38.11 -4.32
C THR A 470 -29.30 -36.62 -4.05
N VAL A 471 -29.80 -36.26 -2.89
CA VAL A 471 -29.75 -34.90 -2.38
C VAL A 471 -28.66 -34.86 -1.31
N GLN A 472 -27.70 -33.98 -1.48
CA GLN A 472 -26.54 -33.81 -0.59
C GLN A 472 -26.38 -32.35 -0.22
N GLU A 473 -26.00 -32.10 1.04
CA GLU A 473 -25.59 -30.80 1.55
C GLU A 473 -24.29 -30.98 2.34
N ASP A 474 -23.28 -30.21 1.99
CA ASP A 474 -21.97 -30.23 2.65
C ASP A 474 -21.72 -28.88 3.30
N LEU A 475 -21.48 -28.90 4.62
CA LEU A 475 -21.13 -27.74 5.42
C LEU A 475 -19.69 -27.88 5.89
N THR A 476 -18.84 -26.93 5.52
CA THR A 476 -17.47 -26.79 5.98
C THR A 476 -17.37 -25.61 6.95
N VAL A 477 -16.70 -25.81 8.08
CA VAL A 477 -16.44 -24.78 9.07
C VAL A 477 -14.95 -24.77 9.40
N ASN A 478 -14.32 -23.61 9.20
CA ASN A 478 -12.93 -23.36 9.53
C ASN A 478 -12.84 -22.27 10.60
N ASN A 479 -12.07 -22.47 11.65
CA ASN A 479 -11.69 -21.40 12.56
C ASN A 479 -10.16 -21.35 12.62
N ASP A 480 -9.63 -20.15 12.78
CA ASP A 480 -8.20 -19.89 12.94
C ASP A 480 -7.97 -18.84 14.03
N LEU A 481 -7.06 -19.14 14.94
CA LEU A 481 -6.55 -18.21 15.94
C LEU A 481 -5.04 -18.22 15.83
N ALA A 482 -4.46 -17.11 15.42
CA ALA A 482 -3.05 -17.01 15.10
C ALA A 482 -2.35 -15.88 15.86
N ALA A 483 -1.05 -16.07 16.11
CA ALA A 483 -0.14 -15.03 16.55
C ALA A 483 1.10 -15.04 15.65
N ARG A 484 1.48 -13.89 15.09
CA ARG A 484 2.60 -13.74 14.17
C ARG A 484 3.48 -12.56 14.54
N LEU A 485 4.78 -12.79 14.57
CA LEU A 485 5.81 -11.77 14.68
C LEU A 485 6.41 -11.54 13.28
N SER A 486 6.41 -10.29 12.82
CA SER A 486 7.03 -9.87 11.57
C SER A 486 8.15 -8.88 11.87
N VAL A 487 9.29 -9.03 11.20
CA VAL A 487 10.48 -8.19 11.38
C VAL A 487 11.01 -7.81 10.01
N PRO A 488 10.95 -6.52 9.61
CA PRO A 488 11.62 -6.05 8.41
C PRO A 488 13.14 -6.11 8.63
N LEU A 489 13.87 -6.52 7.61
CA LEU A 489 15.32 -6.59 7.61
C LEU A 489 15.88 -5.48 6.74
N GLU A 490 16.79 -4.69 7.30
CA GLU A 490 17.54 -3.70 6.53
C GLU A 490 18.74 -4.39 5.84
N VAL A 491 18.68 -4.54 4.52
CA VAL A 491 19.75 -5.11 3.71
C VAL A 491 20.35 -4.01 2.83
N PRO A 492 21.70 -3.82 2.83
CA PRO A 492 22.35 -2.84 1.97
C PRO A 492 22.05 -3.07 0.49
N GLY A 493 21.95 -1.99 -0.29
CA GLY A 493 21.79 -2.08 -1.75
C GLY A 493 20.35 -2.00 -2.28
N GLY A 494 19.41 -1.49 -1.48
CA GLY A 494 18.02 -1.28 -1.93
C GLY A 494 17.19 -2.56 -1.97
N PHE A 495 17.67 -3.65 -1.38
CA PHE A 495 16.91 -4.87 -1.18
C PHE A 495 16.12 -4.74 0.12
N GLN A 496 14.80 -4.67 0.00
CA GLN A 496 13.89 -4.66 1.14
C GLN A 496 13.48 -6.09 1.45
N SER A 497 13.60 -6.52 2.69
CA SER A 497 13.19 -7.86 3.07
C SER A 497 12.49 -7.88 4.42
N ASP A 498 11.67 -8.90 4.63
CA ASP A 498 11.02 -9.18 5.89
C ASP A 498 11.12 -10.67 6.23
N VAL A 499 11.12 -10.94 7.52
CA VAL A 499 11.01 -12.30 8.07
C VAL A 499 9.87 -12.33 9.03
N SER A 500 9.00 -13.31 8.90
CA SER A 500 7.93 -13.53 9.89
C SER A 500 7.86 -14.97 10.35
N GLY A 501 7.42 -15.14 11.60
CA GLY A 501 7.14 -16.45 12.20
C GLY A 501 5.84 -16.41 12.98
N GLY A 502 5.10 -17.50 12.94
CA GLY A 502 3.79 -17.56 13.57
C GLY A 502 3.41 -18.95 14.06
N ILE A 503 2.42 -18.95 14.90
CA ILE A 503 1.75 -20.14 15.39
C ILE A 503 0.25 -19.95 15.18
N ASP A 504 -0.39 -20.95 14.59
CA ASP A 504 -1.82 -20.94 14.31
C ASP A 504 -2.48 -22.10 15.07
N PHE A 505 -3.63 -21.87 15.67
CA PHE A 505 -4.52 -22.90 16.19
C PHE A 505 -5.73 -22.96 15.29
N LYS A 506 -5.85 -24.03 14.51
CA LYS A 506 -6.89 -24.20 13.52
C LYS A 506 -7.85 -25.32 13.86
N THR A 507 -9.14 -25.10 13.54
CA THR A 507 -10.14 -26.15 13.55
C THR A 507 -10.76 -26.28 12.16
N TYR A 508 -10.90 -27.52 11.71
CA TYR A 508 -11.49 -27.86 10.44
C TYR A 508 -12.60 -28.89 10.66
N GLN A 509 -13.82 -28.54 10.24
CA GLN A 509 -14.98 -29.41 10.39
C GLN A 509 -15.71 -29.53 9.07
N ILE A 510 -16.01 -30.76 8.67
CA ILE A 510 -16.89 -31.10 7.56
C ILE A 510 -18.11 -31.87 8.09
N THR A 511 -19.29 -31.46 7.64
CA THR A 511 -20.54 -32.18 7.87
C THR A 511 -21.21 -32.43 6.54
N SER A 512 -21.48 -33.69 6.23
CA SER A 512 -22.17 -34.11 5.00
C SER A 512 -23.47 -34.81 5.34
N VAL A 513 -24.58 -34.32 4.79
CA VAL A 513 -25.91 -34.89 4.93
C VAL A 513 -26.36 -35.36 3.55
N LYS A 514 -26.75 -36.65 3.44
CA LYS A 514 -27.19 -37.27 2.19
C LYS A 514 -28.55 -37.96 2.35
N THR A 515 -29.37 -37.83 1.33
CA THR A 515 -30.61 -38.60 1.22
C THR A 515 -30.68 -39.19 -0.17
N ASN A 516 -30.78 -40.52 -0.27
CA ASN A 516 -31.01 -41.22 -1.52
C ASN A 516 -32.50 -41.49 -1.69
N SER A 517 -33.08 -41.20 -2.83
CA SER A 517 -34.41 -41.64 -3.20
C SER A 517 -34.32 -42.44 -4.51
N PHE A 518 -34.92 -43.60 -4.52
CA PHE A 518 -34.98 -44.48 -5.68
C PHE A 518 -36.41 -44.39 -6.23
N VAL A 519 -36.52 -43.98 -7.46
CA VAL A 519 -37.81 -43.92 -8.20
C VAL A 519 -37.81 -45.10 -9.16
N PHE A 520 -38.67 -46.06 -8.91
CA PHE A 520 -38.90 -47.21 -9.73
C PHE A 520 -40.04 -46.90 -10.69
N THR A 521 -39.76 -46.84 -11.98
CA THR A 521 -40.75 -46.62 -13.03
C THR A 521 -40.92 -47.87 -13.89
N GLN A 522 -42.04 -48.51 -13.81
CA GLN A 522 -42.32 -49.71 -14.58
C GLN A 522 -43.37 -49.38 -15.65
N ILE A 523 -43.06 -49.67 -16.89
CA ILE A 523 -43.96 -49.53 -18.02
C ILE A 523 -44.68 -50.87 -18.19
N ASN A 524 -46.03 -50.85 -18.00
CA ASN A 524 -46.89 -51.98 -18.25
C ASN A 524 -47.17 -52.06 -19.75
N LEU A 525 -47.00 -53.26 -20.32
CA LEU A 525 -47.25 -53.51 -21.73
C LEU A 525 -48.47 -54.42 -21.91
N ASP A 526 -49.19 -54.27 -23.01
CA ASP A 526 -50.22 -55.21 -23.43
C ASP A 526 -49.61 -56.50 -24.03
N ALA A 527 -50.44 -57.45 -24.42
CA ALA A 527 -50.00 -58.70 -25.02
C ALA A 527 -49.30 -58.51 -26.40
N ALA A 528 -49.44 -57.35 -26.99
CA ALA A 528 -48.76 -56.97 -28.25
C ALA A 528 -47.51 -56.15 -28.05
N GLY A 529 -47.12 -55.86 -26.78
CA GLY A 529 -45.93 -55.07 -26.44
C GLY A 529 -46.12 -53.55 -26.42
N ASN A 530 -47.34 -53.03 -26.50
CA ASN A 530 -47.63 -51.59 -26.45
C ASN A 530 -47.80 -51.13 -24.99
N PRO A 531 -47.33 -49.93 -24.65
CA PRO A 531 -47.47 -49.38 -23.29
C PRO A 531 -48.95 -49.05 -22.97
N ILE A 532 -49.45 -49.66 -21.89
CA ILE A 532 -50.86 -49.48 -21.39
C ILE A 532 -50.91 -48.69 -20.09
N GLY A 533 -49.74 -48.42 -19.49
CA GLY A 533 -49.70 -47.65 -18.25
C GLY A 533 -48.28 -47.61 -17.65
N THR A 534 -48.10 -46.77 -16.67
CA THR A 534 -46.82 -46.62 -15.94
C THR A 534 -47.09 -46.68 -14.44
N ASN A 535 -46.45 -47.59 -13.75
CA ASN A 535 -46.42 -47.64 -12.29
C ASN A 535 -45.18 -46.95 -11.76
N VAL A 536 -45.33 -46.05 -10.85
CA VAL A 536 -44.22 -45.31 -10.19
C VAL A 536 -44.25 -45.58 -8.68
N SER A 537 -43.18 -46.07 -8.15
CA SER A 537 -43.00 -46.22 -6.68
C SER A 537 -41.69 -45.52 -6.25
N THR A 538 -41.70 -44.87 -5.11
CA THR A 538 -40.52 -44.17 -4.59
C THR A 538 -40.12 -44.75 -3.24
N LEU A 539 -38.84 -45.07 -3.11
CA LEU A 539 -38.24 -45.49 -1.85
C LEU A 539 -37.18 -44.44 -1.46
N SER A 540 -37.35 -43.84 -0.30
CA SER A 540 -36.34 -42.92 0.26
C SER A 540 -35.50 -43.64 1.33
N SER A 541 -34.20 -43.51 1.19
CA SER A 541 -33.22 -44.07 2.13
C SER A 541 -32.28 -42.96 2.62
N PRO A 542 -32.49 -42.44 3.82
CA PRO A 542 -31.59 -41.48 4.42
C PRO A 542 -30.23 -42.16 4.69
N VAL A 543 -29.17 -41.48 4.33
CA VAL A 543 -27.80 -41.90 4.65
C VAL A 543 -27.39 -41.26 5.99
N PRO A 544 -26.72 -41.97 6.88
CA PRO A 544 -26.28 -41.39 8.14
C PRO A 544 -25.44 -40.12 7.89
N THR A 545 -25.70 -39.07 8.68
CA THR A 545 -24.90 -37.82 8.61
C THR A 545 -23.48 -38.14 8.99
N THR A 546 -22.56 -37.74 8.12
CA THR A 546 -21.12 -37.89 8.38
C THR A 546 -20.57 -36.56 8.88
N GLN A 547 -19.90 -36.58 10.03
CA GLN A 547 -19.22 -35.41 10.56
C GLN A 547 -17.79 -35.77 10.95
N TYR A 548 -16.84 -35.00 10.42
CA TYR A 548 -15.43 -35.07 10.77
C TYR A 548 -14.98 -33.72 11.33
N SER A 549 -14.13 -33.76 12.35
CA SER A 549 -13.58 -32.57 12.98
C SER A 549 -12.12 -32.83 13.33
N LEU A 550 -11.26 -31.85 13.07
CA LEU A 550 -9.85 -31.89 13.37
C LEU A 550 -9.41 -30.53 13.93
N GLU A 551 -8.69 -30.56 15.04
CA GLU A 551 -7.95 -29.41 15.54
C GLU A 551 -6.47 -29.67 15.28
N TYR A 552 -5.71 -28.66 14.86
CA TYR A 552 -4.30 -28.82 14.55
C TYR A 552 -3.52 -27.52 14.76
N LEU A 553 -2.20 -27.64 14.91
CA LEU A 553 -1.30 -26.55 15.32
C LEU A 553 -0.13 -26.42 14.34
N PRO A 554 -0.30 -25.72 13.23
CA PRO A 554 0.80 -25.42 12.33
C PRO A 554 1.65 -24.28 12.86
N LEU A 555 2.97 -24.44 12.74
CA LEU A 555 3.93 -23.36 12.82
C LEU A 555 4.18 -22.85 11.41
N SER A 556 4.26 -21.52 11.25
CA SER A 556 4.53 -20.89 9.97
C SER A 556 5.74 -19.98 10.04
N GLY A 557 6.52 -19.97 8.98
CA GLY A 557 7.63 -19.04 8.77
C GLY A 557 7.56 -18.47 7.36
N HIS A 558 7.95 -17.22 7.17
CA HIS A 558 8.05 -16.59 5.87
C HIS A 558 9.29 -15.73 5.81
N ILE A 559 9.98 -15.77 4.69
CA ILE A 559 11.00 -14.82 4.31
C ILE A 559 10.65 -14.26 2.94
N GLY A 560 10.60 -12.94 2.84
CA GLY A 560 10.30 -12.24 1.62
C GLY A 560 11.29 -11.12 1.35
N GLY A 561 11.31 -10.64 0.11
CA GLY A 561 12.09 -9.48 -0.24
C GLY A 561 11.78 -8.95 -1.62
N SER A 562 11.98 -7.65 -1.78
CA SER A 562 11.77 -6.96 -3.04
C SER A 562 12.97 -6.06 -3.36
N TRP A 563 13.23 -5.89 -4.65
CA TRP A 563 14.25 -4.98 -5.15
C TRP A 563 13.85 -4.42 -6.50
N ARG A 564 14.24 -3.19 -6.73
CA ARG A 564 14.03 -2.50 -8.00
C ARG A 564 15.31 -2.57 -8.84
N ASP A 565 15.18 -2.88 -10.11
CA ASP A 565 16.23 -2.74 -11.12
C ASP A 565 15.85 -1.68 -12.15
N SER A 566 16.66 -1.50 -13.19
CA SER A 566 16.42 -0.51 -14.24
C SER A 566 15.16 -0.77 -15.08
N LEU A 567 14.59 -1.96 -15.03
CA LEU A 567 13.44 -2.39 -15.84
C LEU A 567 12.16 -2.55 -15.01
N GLY A 568 12.25 -2.55 -13.67
CA GLY A 568 11.06 -2.71 -12.86
C GLY A 568 11.31 -3.26 -11.46
N MET A 569 10.29 -3.87 -10.87
CA MET A 569 10.28 -4.39 -9.51
C MET A 569 10.30 -5.92 -9.51
N ASN A 570 11.08 -6.49 -8.62
CA ASN A 570 11.12 -7.92 -8.34
C ASN A 570 10.66 -8.17 -6.92
N THR A 571 9.90 -9.24 -6.70
CA THR A 571 9.53 -9.72 -5.36
C THR A 571 9.71 -11.23 -5.29
N LEU A 572 10.36 -11.70 -4.25
CA LEU A 572 10.60 -13.11 -3.96
C LEU A 572 10.06 -13.43 -2.58
N GLY A 573 9.40 -14.57 -2.42
CA GLY A 573 8.91 -15.06 -1.14
C GLY A 573 9.13 -16.56 -0.99
N LEU A 574 9.35 -17.00 0.23
CA LEU A 574 9.40 -18.41 0.61
C LEU A 574 8.68 -18.60 1.93
N GLY A 575 7.57 -19.33 1.89
CA GLY A 575 6.82 -19.77 3.06
C GLY A 575 7.21 -21.18 3.48
N LEU A 576 7.21 -21.43 4.80
CA LEU A 576 7.37 -22.73 5.42
C LEU A 576 6.22 -22.96 6.38
N GLY A 577 5.51 -24.06 6.27
CA GLY A 577 4.49 -24.51 7.21
C GLY A 577 4.85 -25.89 7.75
N VAL A 578 4.73 -26.09 9.08
CA VAL A 578 4.98 -27.37 9.72
C VAL A 578 3.87 -27.65 10.71
N ASN A 579 3.07 -28.71 10.48
CA ASN A 579 2.09 -29.11 11.50
C ASN A 579 2.75 -29.96 12.57
N ILE A 580 2.74 -29.47 13.80
CA ILE A 580 3.43 -30.09 14.93
C ILE A 580 2.50 -30.93 15.81
N TRP A 581 1.19 -30.69 15.73
CA TRP A 581 0.20 -31.37 16.57
C TRP A 581 -1.18 -31.38 15.92
N TYR A 582 -1.94 -32.42 16.20
CA TYR A 582 -3.37 -32.46 15.86
C TYR A 582 -4.14 -33.27 16.91
N SER A 583 -5.46 -33.00 17.03
CA SER A 583 -6.37 -33.74 17.93
C SER A 583 -7.02 -34.93 17.18
N GLY A 584 -7.42 -35.93 17.95
CA GLY A 584 -8.21 -37.05 17.45
C GLY A 584 -7.39 -38.27 17.00
N SER A 585 -8.07 -39.22 16.36
CA SER A 585 -7.45 -40.45 15.91
C SER A 585 -6.85 -40.33 14.52
N ARG A 586 -5.85 -41.15 14.22
CA ARG A 586 -5.26 -41.22 12.87
C ARG A 586 -6.32 -41.60 11.83
N SER A 587 -7.29 -42.45 12.15
CA SER A 587 -8.38 -42.80 11.23
C SER A 587 -9.26 -41.62 10.90
N ASN A 588 -9.53 -40.73 11.84
CA ASN A 588 -10.26 -39.49 11.61
C ASN A 588 -9.49 -38.56 10.66
N LEU A 589 -8.19 -38.35 10.92
CA LEU A 589 -7.32 -37.59 10.04
C LEU A 589 -7.31 -38.16 8.60
N GLN A 590 -7.16 -39.47 8.46
CA GLN A 590 -7.15 -40.17 7.17
C GLN A 590 -8.50 -40.04 6.43
N SER A 591 -9.60 -40.03 7.15
CA SER A 591 -10.92 -39.78 6.56
C SER A 591 -11.06 -38.33 6.06
N ILE A 592 -10.50 -37.36 6.78
CA ILE A 592 -10.52 -35.94 6.40
C ILE A 592 -9.59 -35.64 5.22
N SER A 593 -8.38 -36.23 5.21
CA SER A 593 -7.40 -36.07 4.13
C SER A 593 -7.74 -36.89 2.89
N GLY A 594 -8.63 -37.89 3.02
CA GLY A 594 -8.92 -38.87 1.96
C GLY A 594 -7.76 -39.81 1.66
N SER A 595 -6.72 -39.88 2.50
CA SER A 595 -5.54 -40.68 2.27
C SER A 595 -5.09 -41.47 3.50
N PRO A 596 -4.86 -42.80 3.37
CA PRO A 596 -4.28 -43.62 4.41
C PRO A 596 -2.81 -43.31 4.73
N LYS A 597 -2.13 -42.55 3.84
CA LYS A 597 -0.73 -42.16 4.01
C LYS A 597 -0.54 -40.90 4.84
N SER A 598 -1.59 -40.14 5.08
CA SER A 598 -1.52 -38.93 5.90
C SER A 598 -1.15 -39.29 7.36
N THR A 599 -0.12 -38.64 7.88
CA THR A 599 0.37 -38.82 9.25
C THR A 599 -0.01 -37.65 10.16
N GLY A 600 -0.35 -36.52 9.60
CA GLY A 600 -0.70 -35.29 10.31
C GLY A 600 0.50 -34.44 10.75
N HIS A 601 1.70 -34.79 10.31
CA HIS A 601 2.93 -34.05 10.60
C HIS A 601 3.57 -33.54 9.30
N TRP A 602 2.76 -32.86 8.48
CA TRP A 602 3.19 -32.38 7.17
C TRP A 602 4.13 -31.18 7.27
N VAL A 603 4.99 -31.08 6.27
CA VAL A 603 5.80 -29.93 5.97
C VAL A 603 5.35 -29.39 4.61
N VAL A 604 5.13 -28.08 4.54
CA VAL A 604 4.72 -27.39 3.32
C VAL A 604 5.70 -26.25 3.03
N LEU A 605 6.16 -26.15 1.78
CA LEU A 605 6.98 -25.05 1.27
C LEU A 605 6.18 -24.29 0.22
N ASN A 606 6.13 -22.97 0.31
CA ASN A 606 5.39 -22.09 -0.59
C ASN A 606 6.36 -21.04 -1.21
N PRO A 607 7.05 -21.38 -2.31
CA PRO A 607 7.82 -20.40 -3.07
C PRO A 607 6.89 -19.46 -3.85
N SER A 608 7.27 -18.19 -3.97
CA SER A 608 6.61 -17.23 -4.82
C SER A 608 7.61 -16.27 -5.45
N TYR A 609 7.35 -15.86 -6.69
CA TYR A 609 8.11 -14.84 -7.38
C TYR A 609 7.18 -14.00 -8.24
N SER A 610 7.34 -12.69 -8.17
CA SER A 610 6.66 -11.77 -9.06
C SER A 610 7.63 -10.74 -9.65
N ARG A 611 7.36 -10.34 -10.87
CA ARG A 611 8.12 -9.29 -11.56
C ARG A 611 7.19 -8.37 -12.33
N SER A 612 7.31 -7.07 -12.08
CA SER A 612 6.75 -6.05 -12.96
C SER A 612 7.87 -5.49 -13.85
N LEU A 613 7.62 -5.44 -15.16
CA LEU A 613 8.56 -4.93 -16.16
C LEU A 613 7.93 -3.77 -16.91
N GLU A 614 8.67 -2.68 -17.04
CA GLU A 614 8.27 -1.49 -17.78
C GLU A 614 9.28 -1.23 -18.91
N PHE A 615 9.10 -1.89 -20.07
CA PHE A 615 9.96 -1.70 -21.24
C PHE A 615 9.64 -0.43 -22.04
N VAL A 616 8.38 -0.02 -22.02
CA VAL A 616 7.87 1.19 -22.66
C VAL A 616 7.10 1.95 -21.60
N THR A 617 7.25 3.27 -21.58
CA THR A 617 6.65 4.16 -20.58
C THR A 617 5.18 3.82 -20.29
N ASN A 618 4.90 3.44 -19.05
CA ASN A 618 3.59 3.05 -18.52
C ASN A 618 2.96 1.77 -19.09
N TRP A 619 3.65 1.02 -19.97
CA TRP A 619 3.27 -0.34 -20.32
C TRP A 619 3.90 -1.30 -19.33
N VAL A 620 3.08 -2.04 -18.62
CA VAL A 620 3.55 -2.93 -17.55
C VAL A 620 3.30 -4.38 -17.93
N THR A 621 4.37 -5.18 -17.95
CA THR A 621 4.28 -6.64 -18.04
C THR A 621 4.44 -7.22 -16.65
N LEU A 622 3.42 -7.93 -16.19
CA LEU A 622 3.43 -8.64 -14.90
C LEU A 622 3.69 -10.13 -15.15
N PHE A 623 4.69 -10.64 -14.49
CA PHE A 623 4.96 -12.07 -14.40
C PHE A 623 4.79 -12.51 -12.94
N ARG A 624 4.04 -13.59 -12.70
CA ARG A 624 3.87 -14.21 -11.38
C ARG A 624 4.09 -15.70 -11.49
N ALA A 625 4.74 -16.26 -10.49
CA ALA A 625 4.91 -17.70 -10.33
C ALA A 625 4.85 -18.01 -8.84
N ASP A 626 4.01 -18.94 -8.47
CA ASP A 626 3.86 -19.42 -7.11
C ASP A 626 3.58 -20.92 -7.09
N GLY A 627 3.82 -21.55 -5.94
CA GLY A 627 3.62 -22.98 -5.83
C GLY A 627 3.60 -23.44 -4.38
N GLN A 628 3.29 -24.71 -4.24
CA GLN A 628 3.32 -25.45 -2.98
C GLN A 628 3.97 -26.81 -3.18
N TRP A 629 4.86 -27.16 -2.29
CA TRP A 629 5.35 -28.52 -2.13
C TRP A 629 4.97 -29.05 -0.74
N ALA A 630 4.46 -30.28 -0.66
CA ALA A 630 4.08 -30.92 0.58
C ALA A 630 4.83 -32.25 0.75
N SER A 631 5.15 -32.59 2.00
CA SER A 631 5.85 -33.84 2.34
C SER A 631 4.95 -35.08 2.37
N GLU A 632 3.64 -34.90 2.54
CA GLU A 632 2.63 -35.96 2.63
C GLU A 632 1.26 -35.44 2.14
N PRO A 633 0.27 -36.34 1.93
CA PRO A 633 -1.09 -35.93 1.59
C PRO A 633 -1.70 -35.05 2.67
N LEU A 634 -2.25 -33.91 2.26
CA LEU A 634 -2.77 -32.85 3.12
C LEU A 634 -4.29 -32.99 3.34
N ILE A 635 -4.77 -32.40 4.40
CA ILE A 635 -6.20 -32.11 4.55
C ILE A 635 -6.63 -31.03 3.57
N ALA A 636 -7.88 -31.02 3.13
CA ALA A 636 -8.38 -30.13 2.09
C ALA A 636 -8.14 -28.64 2.36
N ASN A 637 -8.10 -28.23 3.64
CA ASN A 637 -7.86 -26.85 4.05
C ASN A 637 -6.39 -26.40 3.92
N GLU A 638 -5.46 -27.33 3.74
CA GLU A 638 -4.02 -27.03 3.57
C GLU A 638 -3.52 -27.33 2.16
N GLN A 639 -4.38 -27.86 1.27
CA GLN A 639 -4.05 -28.14 -0.11
C GLN A 639 -3.85 -26.85 -0.92
N PHE A 640 -3.13 -26.97 -2.02
CA PHE A 640 -2.90 -25.91 -3.00
C PHE A 640 -4.10 -25.82 -3.93
N GLY A 641 -4.84 -24.69 -3.84
CA GLY A 641 -5.98 -24.41 -4.71
C GLY A 641 -5.56 -23.70 -6.00
N ILE A 642 -6.07 -24.14 -7.14
CA ILE A 642 -5.89 -23.49 -8.44
C ILE A 642 -7.24 -23.20 -9.10
N GLY A 643 -7.29 -22.14 -9.89
CA GLY A 643 -8.51 -21.55 -10.47
C GLY A 643 -8.92 -20.28 -9.74
N GLY A 644 -9.56 -19.35 -10.48
CA GLY A 644 -10.03 -18.07 -9.97
C GLY A 644 -9.21 -16.87 -10.43
N VAL A 645 -9.64 -15.68 -9.99
CA VAL A 645 -9.09 -14.39 -10.46
C VAL A 645 -7.63 -14.15 -10.04
N ASN A 646 -7.18 -14.80 -8.98
CA ASN A 646 -5.80 -14.68 -8.46
C ASN A 646 -4.89 -15.83 -8.89
N SER A 647 -5.44 -16.85 -9.58
CA SER A 647 -4.70 -18.01 -10.08
C SER A 647 -4.96 -18.16 -11.59
N VAL A 648 -5.72 -19.16 -12.02
CA VAL A 648 -6.03 -19.37 -13.44
C VAL A 648 -7.40 -18.79 -13.76
N ARG A 649 -7.41 -17.63 -14.39
CA ARG A 649 -8.63 -16.93 -14.80
C ARG A 649 -9.38 -17.70 -15.89
N GLY A 650 -10.71 -17.69 -15.82
CA GLY A 650 -11.60 -18.51 -16.67
C GLY A 650 -12.15 -19.75 -15.96
N TYR A 651 -11.75 -19.97 -14.71
CA TYR A 651 -12.25 -21.00 -13.83
C TYR A 651 -12.75 -20.38 -12.52
N GLN A 652 -13.61 -21.09 -11.80
CA GLN A 652 -14.09 -20.67 -10.47
C GLN A 652 -12.94 -20.70 -9.44
N GLU A 653 -13.11 -19.97 -8.34
CA GLU A 653 -12.15 -19.94 -7.24
C GLU A 653 -11.96 -21.35 -6.62
N GLY A 654 -10.71 -21.81 -6.55
CA GLY A 654 -10.43 -23.14 -6.03
C GLY A 654 -11.09 -24.27 -6.84
N GLN A 655 -11.08 -24.17 -8.17
CA GLN A 655 -11.64 -25.16 -9.07
C GLN A 655 -11.05 -26.57 -8.87
N VAL A 656 -9.76 -26.64 -8.53
CA VAL A 656 -9.00 -27.87 -8.29
C VAL A 656 -8.07 -27.66 -7.09
N PHE A 657 -7.91 -28.69 -6.31
CA PHE A 657 -6.99 -28.73 -5.15
C PHE A 657 -6.01 -29.89 -5.29
N GLY A 658 -4.79 -29.69 -4.85
CA GLY A 658 -3.74 -30.71 -4.79
C GLY A 658 -2.84 -30.53 -3.58
N ASP A 659 -2.11 -31.56 -3.19
CA ASP A 659 -1.14 -31.48 -2.09
C ASP A 659 0.07 -30.64 -2.48
N THR A 660 0.49 -30.79 -3.73
CA THR A 660 1.59 -30.06 -4.38
C THR A 660 1.08 -29.43 -5.67
N GLY A 661 1.63 -28.29 -6.05
CA GLY A 661 1.22 -27.63 -7.28
C GLY A 661 2.05 -26.39 -7.58
N TRP A 662 1.82 -25.82 -8.74
CA TRP A 662 2.43 -24.57 -9.16
C TRP A 662 1.52 -23.80 -10.12
N HIS A 663 1.70 -22.50 -10.16
CA HIS A 663 0.97 -21.56 -10.98
C HIS A 663 1.92 -20.57 -11.62
N VAL A 664 1.65 -20.18 -12.87
CA VAL A 664 2.36 -19.11 -13.59
C VAL A 664 1.35 -18.23 -14.31
N SER A 665 1.51 -16.93 -14.19
CA SER A 665 0.70 -15.92 -14.86
C SER A 665 1.59 -14.91 -15.59
N LEU A 666 1.19 -14.57 -16.80
CA LEU A 666 1.77 -13.49 -17.60
C LEU A 666 0.66 -12.53 -18.01
N GLU A 667 0.79 -11.26 -17.64
CA GLU A 667 -0.18 -10.22 -17.97
C GLU A 667 0.52 -9.00 -18.55
N GLN A 668 0.01 -8.51 -19.68
CA GLN A 668 0.43 -7.25 -20.29
C GLN A 668 -0.65 -6.18 -20.06
N GLN A 669 -0.29 -5.11 -19.40
CA GLN A 669 -1.19 -3.99 -19.10
C GLN A 669 -0.87 -2.78 -19.98
N THR A 670 -1.92 -2.09 -20.44
CA THR A 670 -1.78 -0.82 -21.15
C THR A 670 -1.49 0.32 -20.18
N PRO A 671 -0.96 1.46 -20.66
CA PRO A 671 -0.92 2.68 -19.86
C PRO A 671 -2.30 3.06 -19.32
N PRO A 672 -2.39 3.63 -18.10
CA PRO A 672 -3.63 4.21 -17.63
C PRO A 672 -4.01 5.41 -18.51
N HIS A 673 -5.23 5.42 -19.02
CA HIS A 673 -5.75 6.51 -19.86
C HIS A 673 -6.84 7.26 -19.11
N THR A 674 -6.70 8.59 -18.99
CA THR A 674 -7.74 9.43 -18.38
C THR A 674 -8.80 9.73 -19.43
N VAL A 675 -10.02 9.23 -19.22
CA VAL A 675 -11.16 9.39 -20.13
C VAL A 675 -12.08 10.53 -19.73
N GLY A 676 -11.94 11.06 -18.53
CA GLY A 676 -12.75 12.16 -18.01
C GLY A 676 -12.40 12.52 -16.59
N TYR A 677 -13.15 13.49 -16.06
CA TYR A 677 -12.99 13.93 -14.67
C TYR A 677 -14.35 13.88 -13.97
N PHE A 678 -14.34 13.39 -12.76
CA PHE A 678 -15.47 13.39 -11.86
C PHE A 678 -15.48 14.65 -10.98
N TYR A 679 -16.37 14.66 -9.99
CA TYR A 679 -16.53 15.76 -9.04
C TYR A 679 -15.18 16.24 -8.47
N GLN A 680 -14.98 17.55 -8.40
CA GLN A 680 -13.74 18.22 -7.96
C GLN A 680 -12.47 17.92 -8.79
N GLY A 681 -12.63 17.53 -10.05
CA GLY A 681 -11.48 17.28 -10.94
C GLY A 681 -10.79 15.92 -10.71
N THR A 682 -11.43 15.00 -9.98
CA THR A 682 -10.91 13.64 -9.79
C THR A 682 -10.89 12.89 -11.12
N PRO A 683 -9.73 12.36 -11.57
CA PRO A 683 -9.64 11.69 -12.86
C PRO A 683 -10.37 10.35 -12.85
N LEU A 684 -11.09 10.07 -13.92
CA LEU A 684 -11.56 8.73 -14.28
C LEU A 684 -10.53 8.10 -15.21
N THR A 685 -9.86 7.06 -14.74
CA THR A 685 -8.82 6.35 -15.50
C THR A 685 -9.30 4.97 -15.92
N ILE A 686 -8.88 4.55 -17.11
CA ILE A 686 -9.13 3.21 -17.62
C ILE A 686 -7.80 2.58 -18.03
N ARG A 687 -7.61 1.30 -17.69
CA ARG A 687 -6.49 0.46 -18.10
C ARG A 687 -7.02 -0.85 -18.65
N GLY A 688 -6.48 -1.31 -19.75
CA GLY A 688 -6.76 -2.64 -20.33
C GLY A 688 -5.64 -3.62 -20.06
N SER A 689 -5.91 -4.91 -20.09
CA SER A 689 -4.89 -5.96 -20.04
C SER A 689 -5.25 -7.17 -20.91
N ILE A 690 -4.21 -7.92 -21.28
CA ILE A 690 -4.33 -9.27 -21.83
C ILE A 690 -3.49 -10.20 -20.97
N TYR A 691 -3.94 -11.42 -20.77
CA TYR A 691 -3.25 -12.34 -19.87
C TYR A 691 -3.36 -13.79 -20.30
N MET A 692 -2.43 -14.58 -19.77
CA MET A 692 -2.39 -16.03 -19.91
C MET A 692 -1.90 -16.64 -18.60
N ASP A 693 -2.66 -17.60 -18.08
CA ASP A 693 -2.42 -18.26 -16.80
C ASP A 693 -2.36 -19.78 -17.03
N TYR A 694 -1.44 -20.44 -16.35
CA TYR A 694 -1.33 -21.91 -16.33
C TYR A 694 -1.03 -22.38 -14.91
N ALA A 695 -1.67 -23.46 -14.50
CA ALA A 695 -1.39 -24.14 -13.23
C ALA A 695 -1.56 -25.63 -13.34
N ASP A 696 -0.86 -26.36 -12.46
CA ASP A 696 -1.02 -27.81 -12.31
C ASP A 696 -0.99 -28.18 -10.82
N ALA A 697 -1.97 -28.98 -10.40
CA ALA A 697 -2.11 -29.44 -9.03
C ALA A 697 -2.02 -30.96 -8.99
N TYR A 698 -1.25 -31.48 -8.02
CA TYR A 698 -0.90 -32.91 -7.88
C TYR A 698 -1.36 -33.45 -6.55
N LEU A 699 -1.96 -34.65 -6.53
CA LEU A 699 -2.24 -35.43 -5.36
C LEU A 699 -1.12 -36.44 -5.10
N LEU A 700 -0.55 -36.46 -3.90
CA LEU A 700 0.49 -37.43 -3.51
C LEU A 700 -0.06 -38.83 -3.30
N ASP A 701 -1.36 -38.96 -3.06
CA ASP A 701 -2.05 -40.22 -2.93
C ASP A 701 -3.45 -40.15 -3.57
N PRO A 702 -3.57 -40.38 -4.87
CA PRO A 702 -4.77 -40.05 -5.66
C PRO A 702 -6.04 -40.81 -5.30
N GLN A 703 -5.94 -42.02 -4.70
CA GLN A 703 -7.07 -42.88 -4.32
C GLN A 703 -8.16 -43.04 -5.38
N GLY A 704 -7.74 -43.20 -6.65
CA GLY A 704 -8.65 -43.37 -7.81
C GLY A 704 -9.05 -42.09 -8.52
N HIS A 705 -8.65 -40.92 -7.99
CA HIS A 705 -8.75 -39.63 -8.69
C HIS A 705 -7.56 -39.46 -9.67
N PRO A 706 -7.65 -38.50 -10.61
CA PRO A 706 -6.48 -38.11 -11.40
C PRO A 706 -5.32 -37.66 -10.51
N ALA A 707 -4.11 -38.17 -10.77
CA ALA A 707 -2.93 -37.81 -9.97
C ALA A 707 -2.52 -36.34 -10.17
N SER A 708 -2.84 -35.74 -11.31
CA SER A 708 -2.67 -34.34 -11.59
C SER A 708 -3.85 -33.74 -12.35
N THR A 709 -4.09 -32.47 -12.21
CA THR A 709 -5.07 -31.72 -12.97
C THR A 709 -4.53 -30.35 -13.30
N ALA A 710 -4.38 -30.09 -14.60
CA ALA A 710 -3.90 -28.82 -15.12
C ALA A 710 -5.07 -27.89 -15.48
N LEU A 711 -4.88 -26.60 -15.28
CA LEU A 711 -5.74 -25.52 -15.75
C LEU A 711 -4.95 -24.59 -16.65
N TRP A 712 -5.58 -24.10 -17.71
CA TRP A 712 -4.99 -23.14 -18.63
C TRP A 712 -6.06 -22.12 -19.04
N GLY A 713 -5.80 -20.86 -18.78
CA GLY A 713 -6.74 -19.77 -19.06
C GLY A 713 -6.07 -18.63 -19.80
N THR A 714 -6.84 -17.91 -20.58
CA THR A 714 -6.41 -16.66 -21.23
C THR A 714 -7.57 -15.68 -21.26
N GLY A 715 -7.30 -14.38 -21.41
CA GLY A 715 -8.40 -13.43 -21.44
C GLY A 715 -7.98 -11.98 -21.61
N LEU A 716 -9.00 -11.15 -21.50
CA LEU A 716 -8.93 -9.69 -21.54
C LEU A 716 -9.38 -9.13 -20.20
N GLY A 717 -8.65 -8.15 -19.69
CA GLY A 717 -8.99 -7.43 -18.48
C GLY A 717 -9.21 -5.95 -18.72
N GLY A 718 -10.02 -5.34 -17.88
CA GLY A 718 -10.20 -3.90 -17.83
C GLY A 718 -10.36 -3.42 -16.40
N VAL A 719 -9.69 -2.33 -16.04
CA VAL A 719 -9.83 -1.66 -14.75
C VAL A 719 -10.21 -0.22 -15.00
N ALA A 720 -11.26 0.25 -14.35
CA ALA A 720 -11.67 1.64 -14.34
C ALA A 720 -11.62 2.17 -12.91
N GLY A 721 -10.93 3.30 -12.67
CA GLY A 721 -10.76 3.90 -11.35
C GLY A 721 -11.18 5.36 -11.31
N ILE A 722 -11.80 5.80 -10.22
CA ILE A 722 -12.10 7.21 -9.93
C ILE A 722 -11.28 7.63 -8.72
N GLY A 723 -10.14 8.25 -8.97
CA GLY A 723 -9.17 8.56 -7.93
C GLY A 723 -8.74 7.30 -7.17
N SER A 724 -8.64 7.41 -5.84
CA SER A 724 -8.39 6.28 -4.93
C SER A 724 -9.66 5.71 -4.29
N TYR A 725 -10.84 6.20 -4.64
CA TYR A 725 -12.09 5.88 -3.91
C TYR A 725 -12.89 4.75 -4.53
N TRP A 726 -12.87 4.62 -5.87
CA TRP A 726 -13.66 3.64 -6.60
C TRP A 726 -12.81 2.92 -7.62
N GLU A 727 -12.95 1.60 -7.66
CA GLU A 727 -12.37 0.75 -8.68
C GLU A 727 -13.42 -0.24 -9.20
N ALA A 728 -13.48 -0.38 -10.51
CA ALA A 728 -14.26 -1.43 -11.18
C ALA A 728 -13.31 -2.25 -12.03
N ARG A 729 -13.30 -3.57 -11.83
CA ARG A 729 -12.52 -4.52 -12.61
C ARG A 729 -13.46 -5.44 -13.35
N PHE A 730 -13.12 -5.73 -14.60
CA PHE A 730 -13.86 -6.64 -15.46
C PHE A 730 -12.88 -7.57 -16.16
N LEU A 731 -13.16 -8.88 -16.16
CA LEU A 731 -12.35 -9.89 -16.81
C LEU A 731 -13.25 -10.73 -17.71
N LEU A 732 -12.83 -10.93 -18.95
CA LEU A 732 -13.43 -11.88 -19.87
C LEU A 732 -12.40 -12.94 -20.21
N SER A 733 -12.61 -14.14 -19.72
CA SER A 733 -11.65 -15.23 -19.72
C SER A 733 -12.16 -16.41 -20.52
N TRP A 734 -11.25 -17.16 -21.11
CA TRP A 734 -11.54 -18.42 -21.79
C TRP A 734 -10.68 -19.53 -21.17
N PRO A 735 -11.32 -20.53 -20.53
CA PRO A 735 -10.63 -21.76 -20.12
C PRO A 735 -10.23 -22.55 -21.36
N LEU A 736 -8.99 -22.95 -21.47
CA LEU A 736 -8.48 -23.72 -22.62
C LEU A 736 -8.56 -25.24 -22.38
N LEU A 737 -8.61 -25.66 -21.11
CA LEU A 737 -8.77 -27.04 -20.70
C LEU A 737 -10.14 -27.28 -20.07
N LYS A 738 -10.77 -28.42 -20.37
CA LYS A 738 -12.04 -28.81 -19.76
C LYS A 738 -11.81 -29.38 -18.36
N THR A 739 -12.67 -29.01 -17.42
CA THR A 739 -12.79 -29.65 -16.10
C THR A 739 -14.19 -30.25 -15.92
N VAL A 740 -14.46 -30.81 -14.74
CA VAL A 740 -15.80 -31.35 -14.41
C VAL A 740 -16.87 -30.24 -14.46
N ASN A 741 -16.54 -29.05 -13.95
CA ASN A 741 -17.48 -27.94 -13.79
C ASN A 741 -17.36 -26.88 -14.89
N THR A 742 -16.29 -26.88 -15.69
CA THR A 742 -16.02 -25.84 -16.69
C THR A 742 -15.74 -26.46 -18.05
N GLY A 743 -16.52 -26.07 -19.07
CA GLY A 743 -16.31 -26.48 -20.46
C GLY A 743 -15.12 -25.75 -21.07
N ALA A 744 -14.33 -26.45 -21.93
CA ALA A 744 -13.27 -25.77 -22.67
C ALA A 744 -13.87 -24.69 -23.60
N TYR A 745 -13.17 -23.55 -23.70
CA TYR A 745 -13.52 -22.36 -24.51
C TYR A 745 -14.86 -21.68 -24.13
N ALA A 746 -15.52 -22.09 -23.04
CA ALA A 746 -16.71 -21.40 -22.55
C ALA A 746 -16.27 -20.06 -21.93
N PRO A 747 -16.82 -18.90 -22.40
CA PRO A 747 -16.43 -17.61 -21.85
C PRO A 747 -16.87 -17.51 -20.39
N PHE A 748 -15.98 -17.05 -19.53
CA PHE A 748 -16.21 -16.79 -18.13
C PHE A 748 -16.01 -15.30 -17.84
N PHE A 749 -16.98 -14.68 -17.20
CA PHE A 749 -16.96 -13.25 -16.89
C PHE A 749 -16.84 -13.04 -15.39
N ASN A 750 -15.77 -12.37 -14.96
CA ASN A 750 -15.63 -11.88 -13.59
C ASN A 750 -15.75 -10.37 -13.55
N PHE A 751 -16.31 -9.87 -12.45
CA PHE A 751 -16.29 -8.45 -12.13
C PHE A 751 -16.05 -8.24 -10.64
N SER A 752 -15.47 -7.08 -10.33
CA SER A 752 -15.33 -6.58 -8.97
C SER A 752 -15.58 -5.08 -8.97
N LEU A 753 -16.42 -4.63 -8.04
CA LEU A 753 -16.73 -3.22 -7.79
C LEU A 753 -16.30 -2.89 -6.36
N THR A 754 -15.32 -2.04 -6.22
CA THR A 754 -14.72 -1.67 -4.94
C THR A 754 -14.96 -0.20 -4.64
N ALA A 755 -15.40 0.10 -3.41
CA ALA A 755 -15.41 1.43 -2.82
C ALA A 755 -14.50 1.42 -1.58
N GLN A 756 -13.63 2.42 -1.47
CA GLN A 756 -12.71 2.56 -0.32
C GLN A 756 -12.60 4.01 0.14
N PHE A 757 -12.42 4.21 1.46
CA PHE A 757 -12.43 5.51 2.10
C PHE A 757 -11.32 5.62 3.13
#